data_28c7d66433ef24bd6cf650abbbb51b53
#
_entry.id   28c7d66433ef24bd6cf650abbbb51b53
#
_cell.length_a   1.000
_cell.length_b   1.000
_cell.length_c   1.000
_cell.angle_alpha   90.00
_cell.angle_beta   90.00
_cell.angle_gamma   90.00
#
_symmetry.space_group_name_H-M   'P 1'
#
loop_
_entity.id
_entity.type
_entity.pdbx_description
1 polymer ?
#
loop_
_entity_poly.entity_id
_entity_poly.type
_entity_poly.pdbx_seq_one_letter_code
_entity_poly.pdbx_strand_id
1 'polypeptide(L)'
;MQCTSCGHDNRDTAKFCENCGRALHEPRAPAADPRTYTPKHLAERILTNRAALEGERKQVTVLFADIKNSMDLAERMDAEDWHKLLDGFFHVLNEGVHRFEGTVNQYTGDGIMALFGAPIAHEDHAQRACHAALHLRERLRVFGTQLERTRGLRFAVRMGLNSGEVVVARIGDDLRMDYTAQGHTVGLAQRVEQLAAPNSACVAQATATLVADYFELRELGAFPLKGVSEPVRVYELQGARRERSRIDVVLARSRRGFVGRRAELGLLEQALNEALAGHGQVVGVAGEPGIGKTRLCLELLRQCDARGAVFAQAHCPAHAASVALLPILELLRSLFGIRDGERVETSRRKIQRALLQLSRGFADSLPLVFDLLEIADAQQPTRMPEEQRQPALAAFLRRLVQAQSAAAPLVLFVDDLHCINPEGDALLGEIVEALGWTRTLLLVNFRPEHRSDWMQVSYYKEVAVAALPDDDADELLRCLVGEDASTDALRQLIRERTGGNPFFAEEVVQSLVDHGVLAAEAGSANPQAGAALPRAAPPLRLAQPIAELSIPPTVQALLAARLDRLAERDKLVLQAAAVIGPRFAPAVLQHILEHEPATAGARFSAEAVAEALAELGRVDFIRRDEVQGDCAFKHPLTQAVAYGSQLAASRARLHVGVARALQALHAEQLGQVAELIAHHFSAANWTFEARRWRRRAALRVTKIELGRHHRP
;
A
#
# COMPACT_ATOMS: atom_id res chain seq x y z
N MET A 1 9.05 41.39 38.44
CA MET A 1 9.86 40.21 38.06
C MET A 1 11.24 40.66 37.64
N GLN A 2 12.29 40.25 38.38
CA GLN A 2 13.67 40.71 38.16
C GLN A 2 14.37 39.83 37.08
N CYS A 3 15.02 40.46 36.12
CA CYS A 3 15.74 39.75 35.05
C CYS A 3 17.01 39.10 35.62
N THR A 4 17.14 37.78 35.48
CA THR A 4 18.31 37.02 35.96
C THR A 4 19.61 37.35 35.22
N SER A 5 19.55 38.03 34.07
CA SER A 5 20.73 38.39 33.27
C SER A 5 21.28 39.78 33.52
N CYS A 6 20.42 40.78 33.76
CA CYS A 6 20.86 42.18 33.92
C CYS A 6 20.33 42.87 35.20
N GLY A 7 19.57 42.17 36.04
CA GLY A 7 19.04 42.70 37.28
C GLY A 7 17.91 43.73 37.15
N HIS A 8 17.44 44.01 35.94
CA HIS A 8 16.37 45.00 35.72
C HIS A 8 15.02 44.46 36.19
N ASP A 9 14.25 45.29 36.90
CA ASP A 9 12.89 44.96 37.35
C ASP A 9 11.88 45.21 36.23
N ASN A 10 11.24 44.15 35.79
CA ASN A 10 10.23 44.14 34.73
C ASN A 10 8.83 43.98 35.31
N ARG A 11 7.82 44.36 34.53
CA ARG A 11 6.42 44.07 34.88
C ARG A 11 6.18 42.58 34.99
N ASP A 12 5.32 42.14 35.90
CA ASP A 12 5.05 40.72 36.12
C ASP A 12 4.47 39.99 34.89
N THR A 13 3.93 40.72 33.92
CA THR A 13 3.40 40.21 32.64
C THR A 13 4.38 40.31 31.49
N ALA A 14 5.62 40.81 31.72
CA ALA A 14 6.60 41.00 30.63
C ALA A 14 7.18 39.64 30.19
N LYS A 15 7.08 39.34 28.90
CA LYS A 15 7.65 38.15 28.29
C LYS A 15 9.16 38.25 28.03
N PHE A 16 9.65 39.47 27.85
CA PHE A 16 11.07 39.77 27.61
C PHE A 16 11.50 40.94 28.52
N CYS A 17 12.77 40.93 28.91
CA CYS A 17 13.34 42.02 29.71
C CYS A 17 13.37 43.30 28.87
N GLU A 18 12.78 44.40 29.42
CA GLU A 18 12.70 45.69 28.77
C GLU A 18 14.09 46.35 28.60
N ASN A 19 15.09 45.92 29.38
CA ASN A 19 16.44 46.48 29.33
C ASN A 19 17.41 45.70 28.43
N CYS A 20 17.43 44.32 28.49
CA CYS A 20 18.40 43.50 27.77
C CYS A 20 17.79 42.57 26.73
N GLY A 21 16.47 42.58 26.54
CA GLY A 21 15.76 41.75 25.54
C GLY A 21 15.70 40.26 25.87
N ARG A 22 16.25 39.78 26.98
CA ARG A 22 16.22 38.39 27.36
C ARG A 22 14.83 37.92 27.74
N ALA A 23 14.41 36.73 27.32
CA ALA A 23 13.16 36.14 27.76
C ALA A 23 13.13 35.94 29.27
N LEU A 24 12.05 36.40 29.91
CA LEU A 24 11.88 36.39 31.38
C LEU A 24 11.15 35.13 31.85
N HIS A 25 10.48 34.40 30.93
CA HIS A 25 9.96 33.07 31.19
C HIS A 25 10.90 32.05 30.57
N GLU A 26 11.22 31.02 31.32
CA GLU A 26 11.91 29.86 30.77
C GLU A 26 11.11 29.34 29.56
N PRO A 27 11.78 28.96 28.45
CA PRO A 27 11.09 28.30 27.36
C PRO A 27 10.39 27.09 27.96
N ARG A 28 9.07 27.00 27.71
CA ARG A 28 8.22 25.88 28.05
C ARG A 28 9.00 24.60 27.75
N ALA A 29 9.08 23.68 28.73
CA ALA A 29 9.77 22.41 28.55
C ALA A 29 9.50 21.85 27.18
N PRO A 30 10.50 21.39 26.41
CA PRO A 30 10.30 20.91 25.07
C PRO A 30 9.24 19.81 25.12
N ALA A 31 8.22 19.91 24.28
CA ALA A 31 7.27 18.84 24.07
C ALA A 31 8.08 17.56 23.86
N ALA A 32 7.67 16.47 24.50
CA ALA A 32 8.40 15.21 24.51
C ALA A 32 8.93 14.86 23.12
N ASP A 33 10.21 14.51 23.05
CA ASP A 33 10.91 14.23 21.79
C ASP A 33 10.15 13.12 21.01
N PRO A 34 9.71 13.34 19.78
CA PRO A 34 9.05 12.31 18.95
C PRO A 34 9.84 11.00 18.87
N ARG A 35 11.17 11.03 19.07
CA ARG A 35 12.02 9.83 19.13
C ARG A 35 11.66 8.87 20.26
N THR A 36 11.05 9.37 21.33
CA THR A 36 10.66 8.53 22.48
C THR A 36 9.43 7.69 22.19
N TYR A 37 8.63 8.03 21.17
CA TYR A 37 7.37 7.38 20.82
C TYR A 37 7.40 6.60 19.51
N THR A 38 8.37 6.90 18.62
CA THR A 38 8.47 6.20 17.32
C THR A 38 9.25 4.90 17.48
N PRO A 39 8.70 3.74 17.07
CA PRO A 39 9.44 2.47 17.11
C PRO A 39 10.78 2.56 16.38
N LYS A 40 11.85 1.99 16.94
CA LYS A 40 13.23 2.11 16.42
C LYS A 40 13.33 1.70 14.94
N HIS A 41 12.67 0.60 14.53
CA HIS A 41 12.66 0.13 13.14
C HIS A 41 12.01 1.12 12.17
N LEU A 42 10.97 1.84 12.61
CA LEU A 42 10.32 2.87 11.79
C LEU A 42 11.19 4.14 11.74
N ALA A 43 11.78 4.55 12.85
CA ALA A 43 12.70 5.67 12.91
C ALA A 43 13.94 5.45 12.04
N GLU A 44 14.54 4.25 12.06
CA GLU A 44 15.68 3.87 11.21
C GLU A 44 15.32 3.91 9.73
N ARG A 45 14.17 3.37 9.33
CA ARG A 45 13.67 3.40 7.95
C ARG A 45 13.38 4.83 7.46
N ILE A 46 12.89 5.69 8.33
CA ILE A 46 12.65 7.10 8.04
C ILE A 46 13.99 7.86 7.88
N LEU A 47 14.97 7.58 8.77
CA LEU A 47 16.29 8.22 8.74
C LEU A 47 17.15 7.79 7.54
N THR A 48 16.99 6.56 7.06
CA THR A 48 17.67 6.06 5.86
C THR A 48 17.08 6.60 4.57
N ASN A 49 15.86 7.08 4.56
CA ASN A 49 15.19 7.56 3.34
C ASN A 49 15.40 9.08 3.16
N ARG A 50 16.63 9.49 2.78
CA ARG A 50 17.02 10.90 2.61
C ARG A 50 16.36 11.61 1.43
N ALA A 51 15.87 10.89 0.40
CA ALA A 51 15.15 11.46 -0.73
C ALA A 51 13.86 12.20 -0.30
N ALA A 52 13.29 11.87 0.87
CA ALA A 52 12.20 12.62 1.48
C ALA A 52 12.60 14.06 1.90
N LEU A 53 13.87 14.44 1.84
CA LEU A 53 14.36 15.75 2.28
C LEU A 53 14.00 16.87 1.30
N GLU A 54 13.84 16.58 0.01
CA GLU A 54 13.52 17.60 -1.03
C GLU A 54 12.03 17.80 -1.25
N GLY A 55 11.22 16.93 -0.73
CA GLY A 55 9.78 16.88 -0.93
C GLY A 55 9.37 15.98 -2.08
N GLU A 56 8.36 15.16 -1.83
CA GLU A 56 7.73 14.27 -2.80
C GLU A 56 6.21 14.40 -2.74
N ARG A 57 5.56 14.11 -3.87
CA ARG A 57 4.11 13.92 -3.92
C ARG A 57 3.79 12.47 -3.59
N LYS A 58 2.91 12.25 -2.61
CA LYS A 58 2.50 10.91 -2.19
C LYS A 58 0.99 10.79 -2.09
N GLN A 59 0.48 9.62 -2.43
CA GLN A 59 -0.89 9.22 -2.12
C GLN A 59 -0.94 8.71 -0.68
N VAL A 60 -1.75 9.36 0.15
CA VAL A 60 -1.85 9.06 1.57
C VAL A 60 -3.30 9.02 2.04
N THR A 61 -3.51 8.45 3.22
CA THR A 61 -4.70 8.70 4.02
C THR A 61 -4.32 9.51 5.25
N VAL A 62 -4.98 10.64 5.42
CA VAL A 62 -4.84 11.53 6.57
C VAL A 62 -5.90 11.15 7.58
N LEU A 63 -5.50 10.97 8.83
CA LEU A 63 -6.38 10.74 9.98
C LEU A 63 -6.23 11.90 10.96
N PHE A 64 -7.34 12.56 11.27
CA PHE A 64 -7.46 13.45 12.42
C PHE A 64 -8.19 12.74 13.56
N ALA A 65 -7.69 12.92 14.78
CA ALA A 65 -8.35 12.45 15.99
C ALA A 65 -8.27 13.56 17.04
N ASP A 66 -9.41 13.94 17.62
CA ASP A 66 -9.53 15.11 18.49
C ASP A 66 -10.48 14.85 19.65
N ILE A 67 -10.21 15.44 20.83
CA ILE A 67 -11.07 15.34 22.01
C ILE A 67 -12.28 16.26 21.81
N LYS A 68 -13.46 15.69 21.88
CA LYS A 68 -14.68 16.50 21.80
C LYS A 68 -14.85 17.34 23.06
N ASN A 69 -15.08 18.67 22.89
CA ASN A 69 -15.26 19.64 23.97
C ASN A 69 -14.06 19.66 24.95
N SER A 70 -12.85 19.60 24.43
CA SER A 70 -11.60 19.62 25.19
C SER A 70 -11.49 20.84 26.13
N MET A 71 -11.95 22.01 25.67
CA MET A 71 -11.96 23.25 26.47
C MET A 71 -12.85 23.12 27.73
N ASP A 72 -14.05 22.54 27.56
CA ASP A 72 -14.96 22.32 28.70
C ASP A 72 -14.38 21.33 29.73
N LEU A 73 -13.57 20.36 29.26
CA LEU A 73 -12.87 19.41 30.13
C LEU A 73 -11.69 20.09 30.82
N ALA A 74 -10.92 20.89 30.11
CA ALA A 74 -9.77 21.63 30.66
C ALA A 74 -10.19 22.63 31.73
N GLU A 75 -11.32 23.32 31.56
CA GLU A 75 -11.85 24.26 32.55
C GLU A 75 -12.28 23.58 33.87
N ARG A 76 -12.64 22.29 33.84
CA ARG A 76 -13.09 21.53 35.02
C ARG A 76 -11.98 20.79 35.73
N MET A 77 -10.76 20.85 35.21
CA MET A 77 -9.61 20.09 35.72
C MET A 77 -8.49 21.01 36.12
N ASP A 78 -7.69 20.56 37.10
CA ASP A 78 -6.41 21.19 37.38
C ASP A 78 -5.45 21.03 36.19
N ALA A 79 -4.58 22.01 35.97
CA ALA A 79 -3.67 22.01 34.80
C ALA A 79 -2.74 20.78 34.74
N GLU A 80 -2.28 20.31 35.92
CA GLU A 80 -1.44 19.10 35.98
C GLU A 80 -2.22 17.83 35.66
N ASP A 81 -3.46 17.74 36.10
CA ASP A 81 -4.34 16.59 35.80
C ASP A 81 -4.78 16.58 34.35
N TRP A 82 -5.01 17.74 33.75
CA TRP A 82 -5.24 17.89 32.32
C TRP A 82 -4.03 17.43 31.52
N HIS A 83 -2.82 17.81 31.91
CA HIS A 83 -1.59 17.37 31.24
C HIS A 83 -1.42 15.85 31.31
N LYS A 84 -1.62 15.23 32.48
CA LYS A 84 -1.57 13.76 32.62
C LYS A 84 -2.61 13.04 31.78
N LEU A 85 -3.80 13.61 31.66
CA LEU A 85 -4.84 13.05 30.78
C LEU A 85 -4.41 13.10 29.31
N LEU A 86 -3.88 14.23 28.85
CA LEU A 86 -3.37 14.40 27.50
C LEU A 86 -2.20 13.44 27.20
N ASP A 87 -1.27 13.27 28.13
CA ASP A 87 -0.16 12.32 27.97
C ASP A 87 -0.67 10.89 27.78
N GLY A 88 -1.62 10.46 28.61
CA GLY A 88 -2.24 9.15 28.47
C GLY A 88 -3.01 8.99 27.15
N PHE A 89 -3.71 10.02 26.72
CA PHE A 89 -4.44 10.07 25.46
C PHE A 89 -3.49 9.97 24.26
N PHE A 90 -2.44 10.78 24.22
CA PHE A 90 -1.45 10.76 23.16
C PHE A 90 -0.68 9.43 23.09
N HIS A 91 -0.43 8.81 24.24
CA HIS A 91 0.17 7.49 24.27
C HIS A 91 -0.71 6.45 23.53
N VAL A 92 -2.02 6.43 23.83
CA VAL A 92 -2.97 5.54 23.14
C VAL A 92 -3.03 5.82 21.64
N LEU A 93 -3.05 7.12 21.25
CA LEU A 93 -3.08 7.51 19.83
C LEU A 93 -1.82 7.06 19.09
N ASN A 94 -0.64 7.31 19.68
CA ASN A 94 0.64 6.94 19.08
C ASN A 94 0.76 5.42 18.89
N GLU A 95 0.46 4.65 19.95
CA GLU A 95 0.46 3.18 19.88
C GLU A 95 -0.45 2.68 18.76
N GLY A 96 -1.70 3.19 18.69
CA GLY A 96 -2.67 2.76 17.71
C GLY A 96 -2.31 3.16 16.26
N VAL A 97 -1.73 4.34 16.05
CA VAL A 97 -1.26 4.77 14.72
C VAL A 97 -0.05 3.94 14.28
N HIS A 98 0.97 3.80 15.14
CA HIS A 98 2.19 3.08 14.80
C HIS A 98 1.97 1.58 14.61
N ARG A 99 1.00 0.98 15.30
CA ARG A 99 0.62 -0.42 15.11
C ARG A 99 0.26 -0.75 13.66
N PHE A 100 -0.31 0.21 12.92
CA PHE A 100 -0.68 0.07 11.52
C PHE A 100 0.29 0.79 10.57
N GLU A 101 1.53 1.03 11.02
CA GLU A 101 2.60 1.70 10.27
C GLU A 101 2.22 3.11 9.78
N GLY A 102 1.32 3.78 10.50
CA GLY A 102 1.07 5.20 10.34
C GLY A 102 2.13 6.04 11.05
N THR A 103 2.24 7.30 10.67
CA THR A 103 3.16 8.28 11.26
C THR A 103 2.37 9.43 11.84
N VAL A 104 2.55 9.74 13.13
CA VAL A 104 1.99 10.96 13.73
C VAL A 104 2.80 12.14 13.23
N ASN A 105 2.14 13.01 12.45
CA ASN A 105 2.77 14.13 11.79
C ASN A 105 2.73 15.40 12.66
N GLN A 106 1.62 15.62 13.36
CA GLN A 106 1.43 16.83 14.15
C GLN A 106 0.51 16.57 15.35
N TYR A 107 0.83 17.21 16.49
CA TYR A 107 -0.06 17.35 17.64
C TYR A 107 -0.79 18.68 17.55
N THR A 108 -2.14 18.65 17.59
CA THR A 108 -3.00 19.84 17.43
C THR A 108 -3.40 20.48 18.77
N GLY A 109 -2.76 20.06 19.85
CA GLY A 109 -3.03 20.54 21.21
C GLY A 109 -3.91 19.56 21.99
N ASP A 110 -5.07 19.21 21.50
CA ASP A 110 -6.04 18.25 22.05
C ASP A 110 -6.33 17.09 21.11
N GLY A 111 -5.51 16.93 20.05
CA GLY A 111 -5.63 15.89 19.05
C GLY A 111 -4.35 15.64 18.29
N ILE A 112 -4.42 14.78 17.26
CA ILE A 112 -3.32 14.48 16.35
C ILE A 112 -3.76 14.56 14.89
N MET A 113 -2.78 14.83 14.03
CA MET A 113 -2.83 14.50 12.60
C MET A 113 -1.84 13.38 12.32
N ALA A 114 -2.33 12.27 11.78
CA ALA A 114 -1.52 11.14 11.39
C ALA A 114 -1.62 10.88 9.89
N LEU A 115 -0.54 10.34 9.30
CA LEU A 115 -0.43 10.00 7.89
C LEU A 115 -0.22 8.49 7.72
N PHE A 116 -0.93 7.90 6.79
CA PHE A 116 -0.71 6.53 6.31
C PHE A 116 -0.32 6.60 4.84
N GLY A 117 0.82 6.00 4.47
CA GLY A 117 1.41 6.10 3.14
C GLY A 117 2.47 7.19 2.99
N ALA A 118 2.89 7.82 4.11
CA ALA A 118 4.04 8.72 4.16
C ALA A 118 4.71 8.65 5.56
N PRO A 119 6.02 8.79 5.65
CA PRO A 119 7.02 9.01 4.58
C PRO A 119 7.22 7.79 3.67
N ILE A 120 6.86 6.60 4.11
CA ILE A 120 6.92 5.35 3.34
C ILE A 120 5.55 5.10 2.72
N ALA A 121 5.51 4.94 1.39
CA ALA A 121 4.26 4.64 0.69
C ALA A 121 3.81 3.20 0.96
N HIS A 122 2.50 3.04 1.18
CA HIS A 122 1.82 1.76 1.33
C HIS A 122 0.68 1.66 0.33
N GLU A 123 0.58 0.54 -0.36
CA GLU A 123 -0.52 0.29 -1.31
C GLU A 123 -1.89 0.22 -0.63
N ASP A 124 -1.90 -0.18 0.64
CA ASP A 124 -3.07 -0.37 1.50
C ASP A 124 -3.24 0.78 2.54
N HIS A 125 -2.69 1.97 2.26
CA HIS A 125 -2.70 3.10 3.19
C HIS A 125 -4.09 3.44 3.75
N ALA A 126 -5.14 3.36 2.92
CA ALA A 126 -6.52 3.64 3.33
C ALA A 126 -7.07 2.56 4.26
N GLN A 127 -6.76 1.28 4.00
CA GLN A 127 -7.17 0.16 4.85
C GLN A 127 -6.48 0.25 6.21
N ARG A 128 -5.16 0.52 6.24
CA ARG A 128 -4.37 0.72 7.47
C ARG A 128 -4.96 1.83 8.33
N ALA A 129 -5.30 2.96 7.71
CA ALA A 129 -5.91 4.10 8.40
C ALA A 129 -7.28 3.73 9.01
N CYS A 130 -8.13 2.98 8.28
CA CYS A 130 -9.41 2.52 8.79
C CYS A 130 -9.25 1.49 9.92
N HIS A 131 -8.33 0.55 9.82
CA HIS A 131 -8.01 -0.38 10.91
C HIS A 131 -7.49 0.35 12.14
N ALA A 132 -6.60 1.34 11.96
CA ALA A 132 -6.13 2.18 13.05
C ALA A 132 -7.28 2.94 13.73
N ALA A 133 -8.18 3.55 12.96
CA ALA A 133 -9.35 4.26 13.50
C ALA A 133 -10.27 3.33 14.30
N LEU A 134 -10.54 2.12 13.82
CA LEU A 134 -11.35 1.13 14.54
C LEU A 134 -10.66 0.68 15.85
N HIS A 135 -9.35 0.41 15.79
CA HIS A 135 -8.56 0.04 16.95
C HIS A 135 -8.54 1.17 17.99
N LEU A 136 -8.27 2.40 17.54
CA LEU A 136 -8.28 3.59 18.39
C LEU A 136 -9.65 3.81 19.02
N ARG A 137 -10.75 3.65 18.28
CA ARG A 137 -12.11 3.77 18.81
C ARG A 137 -12.34 2.86 20.02
N GLU A 138 -11.90 1.61 19.94
CA GLU A 138 -12.07 0.66 21.04
C GLU A 138 -11.14 0.98 22.22
N ARG A 139 -9.86 1.28 21.97
CA ARG A 139 -8.89 1.64 23.02
C ARG A 139 -9.31 2.91 23.75
N LEU A 140 -9.77 3.93 23.02
CA LEU A 140 -10.25 5.19 23.60
C LEU A 140 -11.57 5.05 24.34
N ARG A 141 -12.45 4.12 23.91
CA ARG A 141 -13.64 3.77 24.68
C ARG A 141 -13.30 3.17 26.05
N VAL A 142 -12.32 2.26 26.09
CA VAL A 142 -11.83 1.69 27.36
C VAL A 142 -11.21 2.78 28.22
N PHE A 143 -10.35 3.64 27.64
CA PHE A 143 -9.74 4.78 28.33
C PHE A 143 -10.78 5.74 28.91
N GLY A 144 -11.81 6.11 28.13
CA GLY A 144 -12.90 6.98 28.58
C GLY A 144 -13.73 6.34 29.70
N THR A 145 -14.03 5.01 29.62
CA THR A 145 -14.73 4.30 30.69
C THR A 145 -13.94 4.30 31.99
N GLN A 146 -12.62 4.17 31.91
CA GLN A 146 -11.74 4.24 33.09
C GLN A 146 -11.76 5.65 33.71
N LEU A 147 -11.70 6.71 32.90
CA LEU A 147 -11.79 8.10 33.36
C LEU A 147 -13.15 8.39 34.01
N GLU A 148 -14.24 7.90 33.45
CA GLU A 148 -15.57 8.07 34.03
C GLU A 148 -15.69 7.38 35.40
N ARG A 149 -15.13 6.17 35.54
CA ARG A 149 -15.11 5.43 36.81
C ARG A 149 -14.22 6.06 37.87
N THR A 150 -13.03 6.59 37.47
CA THR A 150 -12.03 7.07 38.42
C THR A 150 -12.21 8.55 38.78
N ARG A 151 -12.72 9.35 37.84
CA ARG A 151 -12.78 10.83 37.96
C ARG A 151 -14.17 11.43 37.69
N GLY A 152 -15.16 10.62 37.28
CA GLY A 152 -16.49 11.09 36.90
C GLY A 152 -16.53 11.94 35.62
N LEU A 153 -15.47 11.88 34.80
CA LEU A 153 -15.32 12.68 33.58
C LEU A 153 -15.79 11.93 32.36
N ARG A 154 -16.65 12.56 31.56
CA ARG A 154 -17.05 12.02 30.25
C ARG A 154 -16.04 12.42 29.21
N PHE A 155 -15.39 11.41 28.60
CA PHE A 155 -14.38 11.56 27.58
C PHE A 155 -14.86 10.97 26.26
N ALA A 156 -14.79 11.77 25.19
CA ALA A 156 -15.18 11.35 23.87
C ALA A 156 -14.22 11.91 22.81
N VAL A 157 -13.94 11.10 21.79
CA VAL A 157 -13.02 11.46 20.70
C VAL A 157 -13.77 11.39 19.37
N ARG A 158 -13.45 12.25 18.44
CA ARG A 158 -13.91 12.24 17.06
C ARG A 158 -12.75 11.89 16.16
N MET A 159 -13.00 11.16 15.08
CA MET A 159 -12.00 10.84 14.09
C MET A 159 -12.52 11.11 12.67
N GLY A 160 -11.63 11.65 11.81
CA GLY A 160 -11.95 11.92 10.42
C GLY A 160 -10.83 11.49 9.51
N LEU A 161 -11.17 10.81 8.40
CA LEU A 161 -10.22 10.28 7.44
C LEU A 161 -10.52 10.79 6.03
N ASN A 162 -9.46 11.15 5.31
CA ASN A 162 -9.55 11.44 3.87
C ASN A 162 -8.29 10.98 3.15
N SER A 163 -8.46 10.44 1.95
CA SER A 163 -7.39 9.94 1.09
C SER A 163 -7.18 10.88 -0.09
N GLY A 164 -5.92 11.03 -0.50
CA GLY A 164 -5.56 11.83 -1.67
C GLY A 164 -4.09 12.20 -1.70
N GLU A 165 -3.71 12.98 -2.71
CA GLU A 165 -2.35 13.45 -2.88
C GLU A 165 -1.98 14.52 -1.84
N VAL A 166 -0.78 14.40 -1.27
CA VAL A 166 -0.15 15.42 -0.43
C VAL A 166 1.30 15.64 -0.87
N VAL A 167 1.81 16.83 -0.61
CA VAL A 167 3.24 17.10 -0.70
C VAL A 167 3.85 16.87 0.67
N VAL A 168 4.78 15.93 0.74
CA VAL A 168 5.56 15.60 1.93
C VAL A 168 6.92 16.24 1.78
N ALA A 169 7.24 17.22 2.62
CA ALA A 169 8.52 17.92 2.61
C ALA A 169 9.01 18.14 4.03
N ARG A 170 10.32 18.14 4.23
CA ARG A 170 10.93 18.49 5.52
C ARG A 170 10.91 20.00 5.72
N ILE A 171 10.55 20.46 6.93
CA ILE A 171 10.71 21.85 7.33
C ILE A 171 11.77 21.90 8.45
N GLY A 172 12.84 22.67 8.22
CA GLY A 172 13.88 23.01 9.20
C GLY A 172 15.09 22.09 9.21
N ASP A 173 16.18 22.55 9.83
CA ASP A 173 17.49 21.87 9.90
C ASP A 173 17.60 20.89 11.06
N ASP A 174 16.69 20.91 12.02
CA ASP A 174 16.69 20.04 13.18
C ASP A 174 15.78 18.84 12.99
N LEU A 175 16.16 17.72 13.62
CA LEU A 175 15.52 16.41 13.64
C LEU A 175 14.05 16.38 14.16
N ARG A 176 13.37 17.51 14.21
CA ARG A 176 11.93 17.59 14.30
C ARG A 176 11.38 17.28 12.92
N MET A 177 10.83 16.08 12.80
CA MET A 177 10.13 15.68 11.60
C MET A 177 8.75 16.39 11.52
N ASP A 178 8.78 17.70 11.32
CA ASP A 178 7.60 18.43 10.91
C ASP A 178 7.46 18.20 9.40
N TYR A 179 6.88 17.07 9.02
CA TYR A 179 6.41 16.89 7.66
C TYR A 179 5.24 17.82 7.45
N THR A 180 5.40 18.81 6.60
CA THR A 180 4.26 19.63 6.20
C THR A 180 3.50 18.89 5.12
N ALA A 181 2.56 18.05 5.50
CA ALA A 181 1.53 17.62 4.58
C ALA A 181 0.57 18.78 4.41
N GLN A 182 0.71 19.54 3.33
CA GLN A 182 -0.18 20.65 2.98
C GLN A 182 -1.02 20.26 1.77
N GLY A 183 -2.27 20.67 1.79
CA GLY A 183 -3.13 20.52 0.63
C GLY A 183 -4.61 20.34 0.99
N HIS A 184 -5.42 20.31 -0.03
CA HIS A 184 -6.86 20.07 0.03
C HIS A 184 -7.20 18.78 0.80
N THR A 185 -6.39 17.72 0.62
CA THR A 185 -6.55 16.40 1.25
C THR A 185 -6.56 16.49 2.77
N VAL A 186 -5.61 17.25 3.36
CA VAL A 186 -5.47 17.44 4.81
C VAL A 186 -6.64 18.24 5.37
N GLY A 187 -6.94 19.39 4.73
CA GLY A 187 -8.04 20.24 5.16
C GLY A 187 -9.40 19.55 5.09
N LEU A 188 -9.58 18.62 4.16
CA LEU A 188 -10.81 17.85 4.06
C LEU A 188 -10.93 16.81 5.17
N ALA A 189 -9.85 16.10 5.51
CA ALA A 189 -9.83 15.14 6.62
C ALA A 189 -10.22 15.80 7.95
N GLN A 190 -9.69 16.99 8.24
CA GLN A 190 -10.04 17.77 9.44
C GLN A 190 -11.53 18.16 9.48
N ARG A 191 -12.11 18.55 8.33
CA ARG A 191 -13.53 18.88 8.28
C ARG A 191 -14.44 17.67 8.42
N VAL A 192 -14.01 16.52 7.92
CA VAL A 192 -14.70 15.23 8.09
C VAL A 192 -14.69 14.80 9.55
N GLU A 193 -13.57 15.04 10.27
CA GLU A 193 -13.49 14.82 11.73
C GLU A 193 -14.58 15.61 12.47
N GLN A 194 -14.78 16.89 12.14
CA GLN A 194 -15.77 17.76 12.79
C GLN A 194 -17.22 17.26 12.62
N LEU A 195 -17.50 16.48 11.58
CA LEU A 195 -18.82 15.87 11.35
C LEU A 195 -19.02 14.58 12.14
N ALA A 196 -17.96 14.00 12.67
CA ALA A 196 -18.05 12.72 13.37
C ALA A 196 -18.83 12.86 14.69
N ALA A 197 -19.68 11.88 14.96
CA ALA A 197 -20.32 11.75 16.26
C ALA A 197 -19.29 11.40 17.35
N PRO A 198 -19.58 11.64 18.64
CA PRO A 198 -18.70 11.23 19.72
C PRO A 198 -18.37 9.74 19.66
N ASN A 199 -17.09 9.41 19.81
CA ASN A 199 -16.56 8.04 19.74
C ASN A 199 -16.85 7.33 18.40
N SER A 200 -16.92 8.09 17.31
CA SER A 200 -17.07 7.56 15.97
C SER A 200 -15.94 8.03 15.04
N ALA A 201 -15.82 7.36 13.90
CA ALA A 201 -14.89 7.72 12.84
C ALA A 201 -15.68 7.93 11.53
N CYS A 202 -15.42 9.05 10.86
CA CYS A 202 -16.00 9.36 9.57
C CYS A 202 -14.93 9.31 8.47
N VAL A 203 -15.33 8.87 7.28
CA VAL A 203 -14.47 8.81 6.10
C VAL A 203 -15.09 9.61 4.96
N ALA A 204 -14.27 10.35 4.22
CA ALA A 204 -14.70 11.02 3.00
C ALA A 204 -14.89 10.02 1.84
N GLN A 205 -15.61 10.43 0.79
CA GLN A 205 -15.87 9.63 -0.43
C GLN A 205 -14.58 9.01 -1.00
N ALA A 206 -13.49 9.77 -1.08
CA ALA A 206 -12.23 9.27 -1.64
C ALA A 206 -11.68 8.05 -0.85
N THR A 207 -11.73 8.11 0.49
CA THR A 207 -11.37 6.97 1.33
C THR A 207 -12.39 5.85 1.22
N ALA A 208 -13.70 6.19 1.25
CA ALA A 208 -14.77 5.19 1.16
C ALA A 208 -14.65 4.32 -0.09
N THR A 209 -14.34 4.91 -1.23
CA THR A 209 -14.12 4.18 -2.50
C THR A 209 -12.98 3.17 -2.40
N LEU A 210 -11.88 3.51 -1.72
CA LEU A 210 -10.73 2.64 -1.57
C LEU A 210 -10.96 1.46 -0.59
N VAL A 211 -11.92 1.61 0.33
CA VAL A 211 -12.11 0.64 1.42
C VAL A 211 -13.47 -0.04 1.45
N ALA A 212 -14.39 0.29 0.52
CA ALA A 212 -15.76 -0.21 0.49
C ALA A 212 -15.89 -1.74 0.51
N ASP A 213 -14.94 -2.45 -0.10
CA ASP A 213 -14.94 -3.90 -0.14
C ASP A 213 -14.53 -4.55 1.19
N TYR A 214 -13.80 -3.83 2.04
CA TYR A 214 -13.18 -4.34 3.27
C TYR A 214 -13.87 -3.89 4.55
N PHE A 215 -14.62 -2.77 4.50
CA PHE A 215 -15.23 -2.16 5.67
C PHE A 215 -16.73 -1.92 5.48
N GLU A 216 -17.45 -1.98 6.57
CA GLU A 216 -18.86 -1.59 6.66
C GLU A 216 -18.93 -0.08 6.83
N LEU A 217 -19.52 0.59 5.84
CA LEU A 217 -19.67 2.03 5.78
C LEU A 217 -21.16 2.39 5.78
N ARG A 218 -21.55 3.31 6.67
CA ARG A 218 -22.89 3.89 6.69
C ARG A 218 -22.85 5.27 6.07
N GLU A 219 -23.56 5.47 4.98
CA GLU A 219 -23.66 6.79 4.36
C GLU A 219 -24.38 7.79 5.27
N LEU A 220 -23.75 8.94 5.51
CA LEU A 220 -24.30 10.04 6.29
C LEU A 220 -24.92 11.14 5.40
N GLY A 221 -24.60 11.13 4.10
CA GLY A 221 -25.06 12.09 3.12
C GLY A 221 -23.96 13.00 2.58
N ALA A 222 -24.36 14.02 1.82
CA ALA A 222 -23.47 15.00 1.22
C ALA A 222 -23.48 16.30 2.03
N PHE A 223 -22.31 16.77 2.44
CA PHE A 223 -22.15 17.95 3.29
C PHE A 223 -21.41 19.06 2.55
N PRO A 224 -21.95 20.31 2.56
CA PRO A 224 -21.22 21.47 2.08
C PRO A 224 -20.10 21.79 3.07
N LEU A 225 -18.83 21.72 2.63
CA LEU A 225 -17.68 21.98 3.47
C LEU A 225 -17.01 23.30 3.06
N LYS A 226 -16.61 24.11 4.03
CA LYS A 226 -15.99 25.43 3.78
C LYS A 226 -14.73 25.29 2.92
N GLY A 227 -14.69 25.96 1.76
CA GLY A 227 -13.55 25.93 0.83
C GLY A 227 -13.51 24.71 -0.09
N VAL A 228 -14.61 23.97 -0.19
CA VAL A 228 -14.83 22.91 -1.18
C VAL A 228 -16.00 23.33 -2.06
N SER A 229 -15.82 23.30 -3.39
CA SER A 229 -16.81 23.78 -4.36
C SER A 229 -18.06 22.89 -4.43
N GLU A 230 -17.89 21.60 -4.24
CA GLU A 230 -18.97 20.61 -4.31
C GLU A 230 -19.21 19.95 -2.94
N PRO A 231 -20.46 19.58 -2.62
CA PRO A 231 -20.76 18.84 -1.40
C PRO A 231 -20.02 17.50 -1.37
N VAL A 232 -19.39 17.20 -0.24
CA VAL A 232 -18.62 15.96 -0.04
C VAL A 232 -19.50 14.91 0.60
N ARG A 233 -19.58 13.73 0.00
CA ARG A 233 -20.21 12.56 0.64
C ARG A 233 -19.33 12.05 1.76
N VAL A 234 -19.94 11.80 2.91
CA VAL A 234 -19.28 11.33 4.12
C VAL A 234 -19.96 10.07 4.61
N TYR A 235 -19.15 9.15 5.09
CA TYR A 235 -19.59 7.84 5.59
C TYR A 235 -19.06 7.64 7.00
N GLU A 236 -19.83 6.98 7.85
CA GLU A 236 -19.35 6.50 9.15
C GLU A 236 -18.73 5.12 9.01
N LEU A 237 -17.55 4.95 9.58
CA LEU A 237 -16.83 3.68 9.63
C LEU A 237 -17.40 2.80 10.76
N GLN A 238 -18.20 1.81 10.40
CA GLN A 238 -18.89 0.94 11.35
C GLN A 238 -17.98 -0.18 11.89
N GLY A 239 -17.29 -0.88 10.99
CA GLY A 239 -16.44 -2.00 11.31
C GLY A 239 -15.73 -2.58 10.11
N ALA A 240 -14.83 -3.52 10.34
CA ALA A 240 -14.31 -4.35 9.26
C ALA A 240 -15.39 -5.37 8.85
N ARG A 241 -15.51 -5.63 7.55
CA ARG A 241 -16.42 -6.66 7.04
C ARG A 241 -15.89 -8.03 7.45
N ARG A 242 -16.58 -8.69 8.37
CA ARG A 242 -16.20 -9.99 8.93
C ARG A 242 -16.34 -11.16 7.95
N GLU A 243 -17.15 -10.99 6.90
CA GLU A 243 -17.50 -12.05 5.96
C GLU A 243 -16.69 -12.03 4.67
N ARG A 244 -15.80 -11.04 4.46
CA ARG A 244 -15.01 -10.91 3.25
C ARG A 244 -13.53 -10.80 3.58
N SER A 245 -12.84 -11.95 3.53
CA SER A 245 -11.38 -11.95 3.41
C SER A 245 -10.98 -11.31 2.06
N ARG A 246 -9.71 -10.90 1.91
CA ARG A 246 -9.19 -10.46 0.61
C ARG A 246 -9.47 -11.50 -0.48
N ILE A 247 -9.41 -12.77 -0.13
CA ILE A 247 -9.74 -13.91 -1.00
C ILE A 247 -11.21 -13.84 -1.44
N ASP A 248 -12.15 -13.57 -0.54
CA ASP A 248 -13.57 -13.43 -0.88
C ASP A 248 -13.84 -12.22 -1.79
N VAL A 249 -13.12 -11.13 -1.60
CA VAL A 249 -13.16 -9.94 -2.48
C VAL A 249 -12.63 -10.30 -3.87
N VAL A 250 -11.49 -10.99 -3.95
CA VAL A 250 -10.94 -11.49 -5.23
C VAL A 250 -11.92 -12.45 -5.89
N LEU A 251 -12.53 -13.37 -5.14
CA LEU A 251 -13.54 -14.30 -5.64
C LEU A 251 -14.80 -13.57 -6.12
N ALA A 252 -15.26 -12.54 -5.42
CA ALA A 252 -16.42 -11.76 -5.82
C ALA A 252 -16.17 -10.96 -7.11
N ARG A 253 -15.01 -10.33 -7.23
CA ARG A 253 -14.54 -9.67 -8.46
C ARG A 253 -14.32 -10.68 -9.59
N SER A 254 -13.95 -11.91 -9.24
CA SER A 254 -13.62 -13.03 -10.12
C SER A 254 -14.80 -13.69 -10.82
N ARG A 255 -16.02 -13.21 -10.67
CA ARG A 255 -17.20 -13.68 -11.43
C ARG A 255 -17.10 -13.38 -12.92
N ARG A 256 -16.21 -12.47 -13.33
CA ARG A 256 -15.76 -12.27 -14.71
C ARG A 256 -14.77 -13.39 -15.03
N GLY A 257 -14.84 -14.03 -16.18
CA GLY A 257 -14.11 -15.26 -16.54
C GLY A 257 -12.61 -15.25 -16.19
N PHE A 258 -12.02 -16.43 -16.00
CA PHE A 258 -10.58 -16.60 -15.88
C PHE A 258 -9.99 -16.65 -17.28
N VAL A 259 -9.07 -15.73 -17.60
CA VAL A 259 -8.50 -15.57 -18.95
C VAL A 259 -7.02 -15.96 -18.92
N GLY A 260 -6.60 -16.72 -19.94
CA GLY A 260 -5.22 -17.14 -20.11
C GLY A 260 -4.72 -18.10 -19.04
N ARG A 261 -3.40 -18.12 -18.81
CA ARG A 261 -2.73 -18.88 -17.72
C ARG A 261 -2.91 -20.40 -17.76
N ARG A 262 -3.18 -20.96 -18.91
CA ARG A 262 -3.43 -22.42 -19.06
C ARG A 262 -2.19 -23.25 -18.70
N ALA A 263 -1.00 -22.76 -19.06
CA ALA A 263 0.24 -23.44 -18.77
C ALA A 263 0.54 -23.45 -17.26
N GLU A 264 0.42 -22.28 -16.61
CA GLU A 264 0.65 -22.15 -15.17
C GLU A 264 -0.38 -22.96 -14.37
N LEU A 265 -1.67 -22.90 -14.76
CA LEU A 265 -2.70 -23.71 -14.10
C LEU A 265 -2.43 -25.21 -14.26
N GLY A 266 -1.97 -25.66 -15.44
CA GLY A 266 -1.57 -27.06 -15.67
C GLY A 266 -0.45 -27.52 -14.75
N LEU A 267 0.55 -26.66 -14.46
CA LEU A 267 1.61 -26.98 -13.49
C LEU A 267 1.07 -27.12 -12.07
N LEU A 268 0.13 -26.26 -11.67
CA LEU A 268 -0.53 -26.34 -10.37
C LEU A 268 -1.39 -27.61 -10.26
N GLU A 269 -2.13 -27.96 -11.30
CA GLU A 269 -2.93 -29.20 -11.36
C GLU A 269 -2.06 -30.46 -11.29
N GLN A 270 -0.91 -30.44 -11.95
CA GLN A 270 0.06 -31.54 -11.85
C GLN A 270 0.54 -31.71 -10.42
N ALA A 271 0.95 -30.64 -9.75
CA ALA A 271 1.41 -30.69 -8.36
C ALA A 271 0.29 -31.19 -7.41
N LEU A 272 -0.96 -30.75 -7.64
CA LEU A 272 -2.10 -31.26 -6.88
C LEU A 272 -2.27 -32.77 -7.08
N ASN A 273 -2.17 -33.29 -8.31
CA ASN A 273 -2.29 -34.71 -8.60
C ASN A 273 -1.16 -35.53 -7.94
N GLU A 274 0.08 -35.02 -7.93
CA GLU A 274 1.20 -35.65 -7.24
C GLU A 274 0.97 -35.69 -5.72
N ALA A 275 0.47 -34.61 -5.13
CA ALA A 275 0.12 -34.56 -3.72
C ALA A 275 -1.00 -35.58 -3.38
N LEU A 276 -2.06 -35.65 -4.19
CA LEU A 276 -3.16 -36.61 -4.01
C LEU A 276 -2.66 -38.06 -4.07
N ALA A 277 -1.62 -38.34 -4.86
CA ALA A 277 -0.98 -39.66 -4.95
C ALA A 277 -0.08 -40.02 -3.76
N GLY A 278 0.10 -39.12 -2.79
CA GLY A 278 0.91 -39.35 -1.58
C GLY A 278 2.33 -38.78 -1.65
N HIS A 279 2.63 -37.99 -2.66
CA HIS A 279 3.89 -37.26 -2.81
C HIS A 279 3.65 -35.79 -2.49
N GLY A 280 3.74 -35.42 -1.22
CA GLY A 280 3.49 -34.05 -0.77
C GLY A 280 4.27 -33.03 -1.59
N GLN A 281 3.61 -31.96 -1.98
CA GLN A 281 4.16 -30.90 -2.83
C GLN A 281 4.07 -29.53 -2.16
N VAL A 282 5.08 -28.70 -2.42
CA VAL A 282 5.06 -27.27 -2.09
C VAL A 282 5.16 -26.48 -3.40
N VAL A 283 4.21 -25.60 -3.65
CA VAL A 283 4.21 -24.79 -4.88
C VAL A 283 4.19 -23.31 -4.52
N GLY A 284 5.23 -22.60 -4.94
CA GLY A 284 5.37 -21.16 -4.83
C GLY A 284 4.95 -20.47 -6.12
N VAL A 285 3.94 -19.61 -6.07
CA VAL A 285 3.50 -18.79 -7.20
C VAL A 285 4.13 -17.41 -7.06
N ALA A 286 5.19 -17.15 -7.82
CA ALA A 286 5.95 -15.91 -7.77
C ALA A 286 5.52 -14.95 -8.89
N GLY A 287 5.45 -13.66 -8.59
CA GLY A 287 5.15 -12.66 -9.63
C GLY A 287 4.89 -11.28 -9.06
N GLU A 288 4.85 -10.30 -9.94
CA GLU A 288 4.62 -8.89 -9.64
C GLU A 288 3.26 -8.64 -8.95
N PRO A 289 3.13 -7.52 -8.18
CA PRO A 289 1.84 -7.10 -7.67
C PRO A 289 0.80 -6.91 -8.79
N GLY A 290 -0.42 -7.35 -8.54
CA GLY A 290 -1.53 -7.18 -9.50
C GLY A 290 -1.51 -8.15 -10.70
N ILE A 291 -0.49 -9.02 -10.82
CA ILE A 291 -0.33 -9.90 -11.99
C ILE A 291 -1.32 -11.09 -12.02
N GLY A 292 -2.09 -11.28 -10.95
CA GLY A 292 -3.12 -12.32 -10.88
C GLY A 292 -2.71 -13.60 -10.12
N LYS A 293 -1.64 -13.58 -9.28
CA LYS A 293 -1.19 -14.76 -8.48
C LYS A 293 -2.32 -15.38 -7.65
N THR A 294 -2.96 -14.58 -6.81
CA THR A 294 -4.07 -15.02 -5.94
C THR A 294 -5.21 -15.58 -6.79
N ARG A 295 -5.52 -14.96 -7.93
CA ARG A 295 -6.56 -15.42 -8.84
C ARG A 295 -6.24 -16.81 -9.43
N LEU A 296 -5.00 -17.02 -9.86
CA LEU A 296 -4.52 -18.31 -10.37
C LEU A 296 -4.63 -19.40 -9.30
N CYS A 297 -4.17 -19.12 -8.08
CA CYS A 297 -4.30 -20.03 -6.94
C CYS A 297 -5.76 -20.40 -6.65
N LEU A 298 -6.67 -19.41 -6.63
CA LEU A 298 -8.08 -19.62 -6.35
C LEU A 298 -8.78 -20.41 -7.44
N GLU A 299 -8.34 -20.35 -8.70
CA GLU A 299 -8.87 -21.15 -9.79
C GLU A 299 -8.56 -22.65 -9.59
N LEU A 300 -7.34 -22.98 -9.14
CA LEU A 300 -7.01 -24.34 -8.72
C LEU A 300 -7.86 -24.79 -7.52
N LEU A 301 -8.01 -23.92 -6.50
CA LEU A 301 -8.71 -24.27 -5.26
C LEU A 301 -10.19 -24.59 -5.48
N ARG A 302 -10.82 -24.02 -6.51
CA ARG A 302 -12.20 -24.37 -6.90
C ARG A 302 -12.36 -25.84 -7.32
N GLN A 303 -11.28 -26.47 -7.74
CA GLN A 303 -11.28 -27.88 -8.15
C GLN A 303 -11.09 -28.82 -6.95
N CYS A 304 -10.62 -28.32 -5.80
CA CYS A 304 -10.25 -29.15 -4.65
C CYS A 304 -11.47 -29.82 -3.99
N ASP A 305 -12.58 -29.08 -3.84
CA ASP A 305 -13.81 -29.62 -3.26
C ASP A 305 -14.35 -30.84 -4.04
N ALA A 306 -14.33 -30.77 -5.37
CA ALA A 306 -14.76 -31.88 -6.21
C ALA A 306 -13.85 -33.11 -6.09
N ARG A 307 -12.64 -32.95 -5.59
CA ARG A 307 -11.65 -34.03 -5.39
C ARG A 307 -11.60 -34.54 -3.95
N GLY A 308 -12.51 -34.08 -3.07
CA GLY A 308 -12.63 -34.52 -1.66
C GLY A 308 -11.44 -34.09 -0.77
N ALA A 309 -10.72 -33.04 -1.15
CA ALA A 309 -9.61 -32.52 -0.36
C ALA A 309 -10.11 -31.55 0.72
N VAL A 310 -9.58 -31.66 1.92
CA VAL A 310 -9.78 -30.68 2.99
C VAL A 310 -8.96 -29.44 2.66
N PHE A 311 -9.55 -28.29 2.76
CA PHE A 311 -8.94 -27.01 2.43
C PHE A 311 -8.79 -26.09 3.64
N ALA A 312 -7.62 -25.49 3.83
CA ALA A 312 -7.39 -24.43 4.79
C ALA A 312 -6.61 -23.28 4.15
N GLN A 313 -6.98 -22.05 4.48
CA GLN A 313 -6.38 -20.86 3.91
C GLN A 313 -5.96 -19.86 4.98
N ALA A 314 -4.90 -19.11 4.67
CA ALA A 314 -4.45 -17.95 5.42
C ALA A 314 -4.06 -16.82 4.49
N HIS A 315 -4.09 -15.61 5.00
CA HIS A 315 -3.59 -14.43 4.34
C HIS A 315 -2.54 -13.75 5.23
N CYS A 316 -1.45 -13.25 4.64
CA CYS A 316 -0.42 -12.48 5.32
C CYS A 316 -0.63 -10.99 5.06
N PRO A 317 -1.45 -10.27 5.84
CA PRO A 317 -1.69 -8.87 5.59
C PRO A 317 -0.45 -8.05 5.95
N ALA A 318 -0.10 -7.09 5.09
CA ALA A 318 1.12 -6.29 5.25
C ALA A 318 1.17 -5.50 6.58
N HIS A 319 0.01 -5.09 7.12
CA HIS A 319 -0.09 -4.38 8.41
C HIS A 319 0.02 -5.30 9.63
N ALA A 320 -0.05 -6.60 9.47
CA ALA A 320 0.01 -7.56 10.56
C ALA A 320 1.38 -8.26 10.68
N ALA A 321 2.41 -7.76 10.02
CA ALA A 321 3.79 -8.25 10.18
C ALA A 321 4.28 -8.19 11.63
N SER A 322 3.68 -7.32 12.46
CA SER A 322 3.93 -7.21 13.90
C SER A 322 3.11 -8.22 14.76
N VAL A 323 2.12 -8.91 14.17
CA VAL A 323 1.33 -9.93 14.89
C VAL A 323 1.98 -11.28 14.68
N ALA A 324 2.63 -11.77 15.73
CA ALA A 324 3.29 -13.06 15.70
C ALA A 324 2.29 -14.18 15.33
N LEU A 325 2.74 -15.11 14.47
CA LEU A 325 2.02 -16.35 14.12
C LEU A 325 0.67 -16.18 13.40
N LEU A 326 0.28 -14.97 12.99
CA LEU A 326 -1.05 -14.73 12.41
C LEU A 326 -1.41 -15.70 11.25
N PRO A 327 -0.54 -15.97 10.26
CA PRO A 327 -0.87 -16.91 9.19
C PRO A 327 -1.12 -18.33 9.69
N ILE A 328 -0.39 -18.77 10.70
CA ILE A 328 -0.58 -20.09 11.33
C ILE A 328 -1.92 -20.13 12.08
N LEU A 329 -2.27 -19.05 12.80
CA LEU A 329 -3.56 -18.92 13.47
C LEU A 329 -4.72 -18.96 12.49
N GLU A 330 -4.60 -18.28 11.35
CA GLU A 330 -5.61 -18.29 10.30
C GLU A 330 -5.75 -19.65 9.64
N LEU A 331 -4.64 -20.36 9.34
CA LEU A 331 -4.68 -21.74 8.85
C LEU A 331 -5.42 -22.65 9.82
N LEU A 332 -5.14 -22.55 11.12
CA LEU A 332 -5.83 -23.37 12.14
C LEU A 332 -7.29 -23.00 12.26
N ARG A 333 -7.65 -21.72 12.27
CA ARG A 333 -9.05 -21.27 12.28
C ARG A 333 -9.81 -21.77 11.06
N SER A 334 -9.19 -21.66 9.89
CA SER A 334 -9.74 -22.16 8.62
C SER A 334 -9.95 -23.67 8.68
N LEU A 335 -8.93 -24.44 9.11
CA LEU A 335 -8.99 -25.89 9.18
C LEU A 335 -10.08 -26.39 10.15
N PHE A 336 -10.27 -25.72 11.28
CA PHE A 336 -11.28 -26.09 12.28
C PHE A 336 -12.66 -25.45 12.01
N GLY A 337 -12.80 -24.69 10.94
CA GLY A 337 -14.05 -24.02 10.57
C GLY A 337 -14.54 -23.02 11.62
N ILE A 338 -13.61 -22.32 12.29
CA ILE A 338 -13.90 -21.28 13.28
C ILE A 338 -14.22 -19.98 12.53
N ARG A 339 -15.36 -19.38 12.88
CA ARG A 339 -15.78 -18.08 12.34
C ARG A 339 -15.49 -16.95 13.32
N ASP A 340 -15.15 -15.79 12.79
CA ASP A 340 -14.98 -14.60 13.62
C ASP A 340 -16.25 -14.25 14.39
N GLY A 341 -16.09 -13.94 15.70
CA GLY A 341 -17.21 -13.62 16.59
C GLY A 341 -18.03 -14.84 17.03
N GLU A 342 -17.58 -16.06 16.72
CA GLU A 342 -18.21 -17.28 17.24
C GLU A 342 -18.01 -17.40 18.76
N ARG A 343 -18.98 -18.01 19.46
CA ARG A 343 -18.87 -18.22 20.91
C ARG A 343 -17.70 -19.14 21.22
N VAL A 344 -16.91 -18.79 22.24
CA VAL A 344 -15.71 -19.54 22.68
C VAL A 344 -16.00 -21.02 22.89
N GLU A 345 -17.15 -21.37 23.53
CA GLU A 345 -17.54 -22.77 23.79
C GLU A 345 -17.83 -23.55 22.50
N THR A 346 -18.32 -22.86 21.46
CA THR A 346 -18.59 -23.48 20.15
C THR A 346 -17.29 -23.78 19.43
N SER A 347 -16.37 -22.80 19.41
CA SER A 347 -15.02 -22.96 18.82
C SER A 347 -14.25 -24.07 19.51
N ARG A 348 -14.25 -24.13 20.86
CA ARG A 348 -13.63 -25.23 21.62
C ARG A 348 -14.18 -26.58 21.24
N ARG A 349 -15.50 -26.73 21.15
CA ARG A 349 -16.14 -28.01 20.77
C ARG A 349 -15.77 -28.43 19.35
N LYS A 350 -15.66 -27.49 18.41
CA LYS A 350 -15.24 -27.78 17.03
C LYS A 350 -13.79 -28.32 17.01
N ILE A 351 -12.85 -27.62 17.67
CA ILE A 351 -11.45 -28.02 17.74
C ILE A 351 -11.32 -29.38 18.40
N GLN A 352 -11.91 -29.54 19.59
CA GLN A 352 -11.86 -30.80 20.33
C GLN A 352 -12.40 -31.96 19.49
N ARG A 353 -13.55 -31.77 18.83
CA ARG A 353 -14.13 -32.79 17.96
C ARG A 353 -13.19 -33.12 16.80
N ALA A 354 -12.69 -32.11 16.08
CA ALA A 354 -11.82 -32.31 14.92
C ALA A 354 -10.53 -33.04 15.31
N LEU A 355 -9.84 -32.61 16.36
CA LEU A 355 -8.58 -33.20 16.79
C LEU A 355 -8.75 -34.62 17.33
N LEU A 356 -9.78 -34.89 18.16
CA LEU A 356 -10.03 -36.21 18.72
C LEU A 356 -10.55 -37.21 17.68
N GLN A 357 -11.21 -36.74 16.61
CA GLN A 357 -11.58 -37.58 15.46
C GLN A 357 -10.33 -38.02 14.68
N LEU A 358 -9.32 -37.18 14.55
CA LEU A 358 -8.06 -37.53 13.90
C LEU A 358 -7.23 -38.50 14.75
N SER A 359 -7.08 -38.22 16.04
CA SER A 359 -6.38 -39.11 17.00
C SER A 359 -6.65 -38.69 18.44
N ARG A 360 -6.90 -39.68 19.32
CA ARG A 360 -6.95 -39.46 20.78
C ARG A 360 -5.69 -38.83 21.36
N GLY A 361 -4.54 -39.04 20.73
CA GLY A 361 -3.25 -38.46 21.15
C GLY A 361 -3.17 -36.93 21.02
N PHE A 362 -4.17 -36.25 20.46
CA PHE A 362 -4.24 -34.79 20.46
C PHE A 362 -4.87 -34.21 21.75
N ALA A 363 -5.40 -35.05 22.66
CA ALA A 363 -5.98 -34.56 23.91
C ALA A 363 -5.02 -33.67 24.71
N ASP A 364 -3.74 -34.06 24.77
CA ASP A 364 -2.69 -33.30 25.48
C ASP A 364 -2.32 -31.97 24.80
N SER A 365 -2.64 -31.83 23.52
CA SER A 365 -2.38 -30.60 22.74
C SER A 365 -3.52 -29.57 22.82
N LEU A 366 -4.71 -29.95 23.30
CA LEU A 366 -5.87 -29.07 23.38
C LEU A 366 -5.62 -27.76 24.16
N PRO A 367 -4.99 -27.80 25.36
CA PRO A 367 -4.72 -26.57 26.09
C PRO A 367 -3.82 -25.60 25.32
N LEU A 368 -2.79 -26.10 24.62
CA LEU A 368 -1.90 -25.30 23.79
C LEU A 368 -2.67 -24.64 22.64
N VAL A 369 -3.53 -25.39 21.95
CA VAL A 369 -4.33 -24.86 20.82
C VAL A 369 -5.35 -23.85 21.31
N PHE A 370 -5.98 -24.04 22.45
CA PHE A 370 -6.93 -23.08 23.03
C PHE A 370 -6.24 -21.79 23.45
N ASP A 371 -5.04 -21.89 24.05
CA ASP A 371 -4.24 -20.72 24.42
C ASP A 371 -3.82 -19.94 23.18
N LEU A 372 -3.29 -20.64 22.18
CA LEU A 372 -2.83 -20.07 20.91
C LEU A 372 -3.94 -19.32 20.16
N LEU A 373 -5.17 -19.86 20.17
CA LEU A 373 -6.33 -19.25 19.49
C LEU A 373 -7.09 -18.23 20.37
N GLU A 374 -6.55 -17.89 21.55
CA GLU A 374 -7.15 -16.97 22.54
C GLU A 374 -8.55 -17.37 23.00
N ILE A 375 -8.79 -18.68 23.07
CA ILE A 375 -10.05 -19.28 23.54
C ILE A 375 -9.85 -20.14 24.79
N ALA A 376 -8.72 -19.94 25.48
CA ALA A 376 -8.40 -20.63 26.73
C ALA A 376 -9.41 -20.30 27.85
N ASP A 377 -9.54 -21.21 28.81
CA ASP A 377 -10.36 -20.96 29.99
C ASP A 377 -9.57 -20.09 30.97
N ALA A 378 -10.12 -18.98 31.39
CA ALA A 378 -9.50 -18.12 32.38
C ALA A 378 -9.22 -18.87 33.71
N GLN A 379 -9.93 -19.97 33.97
CA GLN A 379 -9.76 -20.81 35.15
C GLN A 379 -8.71 -21.92 34.97
N GLN A 380 -8.29 -22.20 33.72
CA GLN A 380 -7.29 -23.22 33.40
C GLN A 380 -6.28 -22.69 32.37
N PRO A 381 -5.44 -21.70 32.74
CA PRO A 381 -4.41 -21.21 31.83
C PRO A 381 -3.38 -22.29 31.54
N THR A 382 -2.83 -22.27 30.35
CA THR A 382 -1.73 -23.16 29.96
C THR A 382 -0.53 -22.91 30.87
N ARG A 383 -0.07 -23.91 31.61
CA ARG A 383 1.11 -23.82 32.51
C ARG A 383 2.44 -24.01 31.78
N MET A 384 2.46 -23.97 30.45
CA MET A 384 3.67 -24.22 29.66
C MET A 384 4.59 -23.00 29.68
N PRO A 385 5.87 -23.16 30.06
CA PRO A 385 6.88 -22.09 29.96
C PRO A 385 6.97 -21.55 28.52
N GLU A 386 7.25 -20.28 28.38
CA GLU A 386 7.32 -19.60 27.06
C GLU A 386 8.34 -20.26 26.11
N GLU A 387 9.50 -20.65 26.66
CA GLU A 387 10.57 -21.36 25.93
C GLU A 387 10.14 -22.69 25.31
N GLN A 388 9.12 -23.36 25.88
CA GLN A 388 8.63 -24.66 25.41
C GLN A 388 7.45 -24.53 24.43
N ARG A 389 6.83 -23.33 24.30
CA ARG A 389 5.64 -23.12 23.49
C ARG A 389 5.92 -23.31 22.00
N GLN A 390 6.99 -22.73 21.49
CA GLN A 390 7.32 -22.80 20.07
C GLN A 390 7.69 -24.22 19.62
N PRO A 391 8.56 -24.99 20.33
CA PRO A 391 8.81 -26.40 20.00
C PRO A 391 7.56 -27.28 20.09
N ALA A 392 6.70 -27.06 21.10
CA ALA A 392 5.45 -27.80 21.24
C ALA A 392 4.47 -27.52 20.10
N LEU A 393 4.40 -26.24 19.65
CA LEU A 393 3.59 -25.85 18.52
C LEU A 393 4.11 -26.47 17.22
N ALA A 394 5.40 -26.44 16.96
CA ALA A 394 6.04 -27.09 15.82
C ALA A 394 5.71 -28.59 15.77
N ALA A 395 5.88 -29.29 16.89
CA ALA A 395 5.55 -30.71 17.01
C ALA A 395 4.05 -30.99 16.79
N PHE A 396 3.17 -30.11 17.30
CA PHE A 396 1.73 -30.18 17.08
C PHE A 396 1.38 -30.04 15.60
N LEU A 397 1.92 -29.02 14.93
CA LEU A 397 1.64 -28.75 13.51
C LEU A 397 2.08 -29.91 12.61
N ARG A 398 3.29 -30.46 12.81
CA ARG A 398 3.76 -31.64 12.07
C ARG A 398 2.81 -32.83 12.24
N ARG A 399 2.42 -33.15 13.48
CA ARG A 399 1.49 -34.25 13.78
C ARG A 399 0.09 -34.00 13.18
N LEU A 400 -0.37 -32.75 13.23
CA LEU A 400 -1.70 -32.36 12.68
C LEU A 400 -1.74 -32.60 11.18
N VAL A 401 -0.73 -32.11 10.43
CA VAL A 401 -0.66 -32.29 8.97
C VAL A 401 -0.59 -33.76 8.59
N GLN A 402 0.22 -34.55 9.28
CA GLN A 402 0.33 -35.99 9.03
C GLN A 402 -1.00 -36.72 9.32
N ALA A 403 -1.63 -36.45 10.45
CA ALA A 403 -2.90 -37.09 10.81
C ALA A 403 -4.04 -36.67 9.88
N GLN A 404 -4.12 -35.39 9.53
CA GLN A 404 -5.12 -34.88 8.60
C GLN A 404 -4.95 -35.48 7.19
N SER A 405 -3.70 -35.52 6.71
CA SER A 405 -3.35 -36.11 5.40
C SER A 405 -3.64 -37.62 5.34
N ALA A 406 -3.48 -38.33 6.45
CA ALA A 406 -3.85 -39.75 6.54
C ALA A 406 -5.38 -39.96 6.43
N ALA A 407 -6.17 -39.05 7.02
CA ALA A 407 -7.63 -39.10 6.99
C ALA A 407 -8.20 -38.67 5.63
N ALA A 408 -7.74 -37.53 5.09
CA ALA A 408 -8.16 -36.98 3.81
C ALA A 408 -7.04 -36.14 3.19
N PRO A 409 -6.96 -36.00 1.87
CA PRO A 409 -6.02 -35.08 1.24
C PRO A 409 -6.19 -33.66 1.78
N LEU A 410 -5.08 -32.96 1.95
CA LEU A 410 -5.04 -31.63 2.54
C LEU A 410 -4.46 -30.62 1.55
N VAL A 411 -5.13 -29.47 1.40
CA VAL A 411 -4.61 -28.32 0.65
C VAL A 411 -4.51 -27.14 1.59
N LEU A 412 -3.29 -26.63 1.76
CA LEU A 412 -3.00 -25.42 2.55
C LEU A 412 -2.67 -24.30 1.58
N PHE A 413 -3.34 -23.15 1.73
CA PHE A 413 -3.07 -21.97 0.91
C PHE A 413 -2.65 -20.79 1.79
N VAL A 414 -1.49 -20.19 1.49
CA VAL A 414 -1.02 -18.97 2.15
C VAL A 414 -0.85 -17.86 1.13
N ASP A 415 -1.71 -16.85 1.22
CA ASP A 415 -1.73 -15.70 0.32
C ASP A 415 -0.79 -14.59 0.82
N ASP A 416 -0.06 -13.97 -0.10
CA ASP A 416 0.89 -12.87 0.17
C ASP A 416 2.00 -13.21 1.19
N LEU A 417 2.58 -14.39 1.08
CA LEU A 417 3.62 -14.93 1.98
C LEU A 417 4.78 -13.94 2.22
N HIS A 418 5.08 -13.06 1.28
CA HIS A 418 6.13 -12.04 1.43
C HIS A 418 5.91 -11.05 2.59
N CYS A 419 4.73 -11.07 3.21
CA CYS A 419 4.39 -10.29 4.41
C CYS A 419 4.49 -11.10 5.71
N ILE A 420 4.93 -12.37 5.64
CA ILE A 420 5.07 -13.22 6.82
C ILE A 420 6.20 -12.72 7.73
N ASN A 421 6.01 -12.82 9.03
CA ASN A 421 7.07 -12.55 10.01
C ASN A 421 8.02 -13.76 10.17
N PRO A 422 9.26 -13.58 10.67
CA PRO A 422 10.22 -14.66 10.79
C PRO A 422 9.76 -15.86 11.62
N GLU A 423 8.97 -15.62 12.67
CA GLU A 423 8.44 -16.68 13.55
C GLU A 423 7.39 -17.53 12.83
N GLY A 424 6.50 -16.88 12.06
CA GLY A 424 5.51 -17.58 11.23
C GLY A 424 6.17 -18.36 10.10
N ASP A 425 7.21 -17.80 9.48
CA ASP A 425 7.97 -18.45 8.41
C ASP A 425 8.71 -19.69 8.91
N ALA A 426 9.31 -19.62 10.09
CA ALA A 426 9.95 -20.77 10.73
C ALA A 426 8.94 -21.92 11.00
N LEU A 427 7.74 -21.60 11.51
CA LEU A 427 6.70 -22.61 11.73
C LEU A 427 6.11 -23.17 10.43
N LEU A 428 6.05 -22.36 9.37
CA LEU A 428 5.68 -22.86 8.05
C LEU A 428 6.73 -23.83 7.52
N GLY A 429 8.01 -23.59 7.79
CA GLY A 429 9.10 -24.53 7.54
C GLY A 429 8.90 -25.89 8.21
N GLU A 430 8.45 -25.90 9.46
CA GLU A 430 8.11 -27.13 10.19
C GLU A 430 6.95 -27.93 9.55
N ILE A 431 5.97 -27.20 8.98
CA ILE A 431 4.91 -27.83 8.19
C ILE A 431 5.51 -28.42 6.91
N VAL A 432 6.35 -27.66 6.20
CA VAL A 432 7.00 -28.09 4.95
C VAL A 432 7.78 -29.39 5.16
N GLU A 433 8.61 -29.48 6.20
CA GLU A 433 9.38 -30.70 6.50
C GLU A 433 8.50 -31.94 6.71
N ALA A 434 7.28 -31.75 7.19
CA ALA A 434 6.34 -32.85 7.41
C ALA A 434 5.61 -33.32 6.12
N LEU A 435 5.72 -32.58 5.00
CA LEU A 435 4.88 -32.84 3.83
C LEU A 435 5.33 -34.01 2.96
N GLY A 436 6.62 -34.29 2.84
CA GLY A 436 7.24 -35.12 1.80
C GLY A 436 6.51 -36.43 1.44
N TRP A 437 5.99 -37.15 2.46
CA TRP A 437 5.31 -38.45 2.29
C TRP A 437 3.82 -38.37 2.70
N THR A 438 3.19 -37.21 2.47
CA THR A 438 1.79 -36.97 2.81
C THR A 438 0.95 -36.66 1.56
N ARG A 439 -0.39 -36.73 1.71
CA ARG A 439 -1.32 -36.29 0.66
C ARG A 439 -1.63 -34.80 0.86
N THR A 440 -0.57 -33.97 0.92
CA THR A 440 -0.73 -32.54 1.18
C THR A 440 -0.09 -31.69 0.08
N LEU A 441 -0.84 -30.69 -0.39
CA LEU A 441 -0.34 -29.60 -1.22
C LEU A 441 -0.26 -28.33 -0.36
N LEU A 442 0.92 -27.75 -0.21
CA LEU A 442 1.07 -26.38 0.26
C LEU A 442 1.24 -25.46 -0.95
N LEU A 443 0.28 -24.58 -1.13
CA LEU A 443 0.27 -23.57 -2.18
C LEU A 443 0.53 -22.22 -1.52
N VAL A 444 1.55 -21.50 -1.98
CA VAL A 444 1.87 -20.16 -1.47
C VAL A 444 2.03 -19.21 -2.63
N ASN A 445 1.70 -17.94 -2.44
CA ASN A 445 2.06 -16.91 -3.40
C ASN A 445 2.85 -15.79 -2.75
N PHE A 446 3.74 -15.18 -3.51
CA PHE A 446 4.64 -14.15 -3.01
C PHE A 446 5.20 -13.26 -4.13
N ARG A 447 5.90 -12.20 -3.76
CA ARG A 447 6.64 -11.34 -4.70
C ARG A 447 8.01 -11.93 -5.01
N PRO A 448 8.59 -11.63 -6.19
CA PRO A 448 9.84 -12.26 -6.65
C PRO A 448 11.04 -12.08 -5.70
N GLU A 449 11.00 -11.05 -4.84
CA GLU A 449 12.08 -10.74 -3.90
C GLU A 449 12.07 -11.65 -2.66
N HIS A 450 10.95 -12.30 -2.37
CA HIS A 450 10.81 -13.13 -1.16
C HIS A 450 11.56 -14.44 -1.30
N ARG A 451 12.27 -14.84 -0.24
CA ARG A 451 12.94 -16.12 -0.11
C ARG A 451 12.80 -16.65 1.32
N SER A 452 12.58 -17.93 1.44
CA SER A 452 12.58 -18.68 2.71
C SER A 452 13.48 -19.90 2.60
N ASP A 453 14.13 -20.29 3.70
CA ASP A 453 15.09 -21.39 3.71
C ASP A 453 14.46 -22.74 3.30
N TRP A 454 13.21 -22.97 3.68
CA TRP A 454 12.47 -24.18 3.33
C TRP A 454 12.11 -24.31 1.85
N MET A 455 12.31 -23.28 1.02
CA MET A 455 12.11 -23.34 -0.45
C MET A 455 13.19 -24.20 -1.15
N GLN A 456 14.17 -24.72 -0.43
CA GLN A 456 15.23 -25.57 -0.99
C GLN A 456 14.92 -27.08 -0.96
N VAL A 457 13.73 -27.48 -0.46
CA VAL A 457 13.36 -28.90 -0.43
C VAL A 457 13.10 -29.44 -1.84
N SER A 458 13.37 -30.73 -2.07
CA SER A 458 13.29 -31.35 -3.40
C SER A 458 11.88 -31.40 -4.01
N TYR A 459 10.85 -31.29 -3.19
CA TYR A 459 9.43 -31.26 -3.59
C TYR A 459 8.85 -29.83 -3.61
N TYR A 460 9.70 -28.80 -3.60
CA TYR A 460 9.33 -27.42 -3.88
C TYR A 460 9.39 -27.15 -5.40
N LYS A 461 8.35 -26.50 -5.92
CA LYS A 461 8.29 -26.02 -7.30
C LYS A 461 7.91 -24.55 -7.31
N GLU A 462 8.59 -23.75 -8.12
CA GLU A 462 8.24 -22.35 -8.32
C GLU A 462 7.57 -22.16 -9.68
N VAL A 463 6.41 -21.49 -9.67
CA VAL A 463 5.66 -21.10 -10.87
C VAL A 463 5.76 -19.59 -10.99
N ALA A 464 6.54 -19.12 -11.95
CA ALA A 464 6.69 -17.69 -12.23
C ALA A 464 5.51 -17.21 -13.09
N VAL A 465 4.83 -16.16 -12.60
CA VAL A 465 3.69 -15.54 -13.30
C VAL A 465 4.12 -14.20 -13.89
N ALA A 466 4.21 -14.13 -15.22
CA ALA A 466 4.57 -12.91 -15.95
C ALA A 466 3.32 -12.10 -16.37
N ALA A 467 3.47 -10.96 -17.03
CA ALA A 467 2.37 -10.21 -17.64
C ALA A 467 1.59 -11.07 -18.64
N LEU A 468 0.29 -10.77 -18.82
CA LEU A 468 -0.51 -11.46 -19.83
C LEU A 468 0.06 -11.17 -21.23
N PRO A 469 0.17 -12.19 -22.11
CA PRO A 469 0.41 -11.97 -23.53
C PRO A 469 -0.67 -11.08 -24.14
N ASP A 470 -0.36 -10.44 -25.26
CA ASP A 470 -1.26 -9.48 -25.90
C ASP A 470 -2.65 -10.06 -26.19
N ASP A 471 -2.72 -11.32 -26.67
CA ASP A 471 -3.99 -11.99 -26.97
C ASP A 471 -4.84 -12.22 -25.72
N ASP A 472 -4.22 -12.69 -24.63
CA ASP A 472 -4.90 -12.91 -23.35
C ASP A 472 -5.31 -11.56 -22.71
N ALA A 473 -4.49 -10.52 -22.85
CA ALA A 473 -4.81 -9.17 -22.38
C ALA A 473 -6.00 -8.58 -23.14
N ASP A 474 -6.06 -8.78 -24.46
CA ASP A 474 -7.20 -8.38 -25.29
C ASP A 474 -8.47 -9.16 -24.91
N GLU A 475 -8.37 -10.46 -24.65
CA GLU A 475 -9.50 -11.26 -24.17
C GLU A 475 -10.01 -10.75 -22.82
N LEU A 476 -9.10 -10.42 -21.88
CA LEU A 476 -9.47 -9.81 -20.60
C LEU A 476 -10.21 -8.48 -20.81
N LEU A 477 -9.70 -7.59 -21.67
CA LEU A 477 -10.32 -6.31 -21.95
C LEU A 477 -11.68 -6.45 -22.63
N ARG A 478 -11.88 -7.45 -23.51
CA ARG A 478 -13.21 -7.77 -24.06
C ARG A 478 -14.18 -8.22 -22.96
N CYS A 479 -13.70 -9.02 -22.01
CA CYS A 479 -14.52 -9.41 -20.84
C CYS A 479 -14.88 -8.22 -19.94
N LEU A 480 -14.03 -7.20 -19.85
CA LEU A 480 -14.22 -6.02 -18.98
C LEU A 480 -15.08 -4.94 -19.63
N VAL A 481 -14.85 -4.64 -20.90
CA VAL A 481 -15.46 -3.50 -21.63
C VAL A 481 -16.55 -3.96 -22.59
N GLY A 482 -16.48 -5.19 -23.10
CA GLY A 482 -17.35 -5.71 -24.14
C GLY A 482 -16.70 -5.62 -25.53
N GLU A 483 -17.48 -6.00 -26.56
CA GLU A 483 -17.01 -6.12 -27.95
C GLU A 483 -17.51 -4.97 -28.86
N ASP A 484 -17.98 -3.85 -28.27
CA ASP A 484 -18.45 -2.71 -29.06
C ASP A 484 -17.27 -2.06 -29.80
N ALA A 485 -17.45 -1.83 -31.11
CA ALA A 485 -16.42 -1.26 -31.98
C ALA A 485 -15.96 0.14 -31.54
N SER A 486 -16.82 0.91 -30.84
CA SER A 486 -16.44 2.22 -30.28
C SER A 486 -15.34 2.13 -29.22
N THR A 487 -15.13 0.95 -28.66
CA THR A 487 -14.15 0.71 -27.58
C THR A 487 -12.83 0.11 -28.07
N ASP A 488 -12.68 -0.21 -29.35
CA ASP A 488 -11.47 -0.85 -29.89
C ASP A 488 -10.19 -0.03 -29.65
N ALA A 489 -10.23 1.25 -30.02
CA ALA A 489 -9.09 2.16 -29.77
C ALA A 489 -8.79 2.33 -28.28
N LEU A 490 -9.83 2.34 -27.44
CA LEU A 490 -9.67 2.40 -25.98
C LEU A 490 -9.03 1.12 -25.44
N ARG A 491 -9.46 -0.07 -25.87
CA ARG A 491 -8.86 -1.34 -25.45
C ARG A 491 -7.38 -1.40 -25.81
N GLN A 492 -7.02 -1.01 -27.03
CA GLN A 492 -5.62 -0.91 -27.43
C GLN A 492 -4.82 0.05 -26.52
N LEU A 493 -5.35 1.24 -26.24
CA LEU A 493 -4.71 2.23 -25.39
C LEU A 493 -4.53 1.72 -23.94
N ILE A 494 -5.54 1.03 -23.38
CA ILE A 494 -5.46 0.44 -22.04
C ILE A 494 -4.39 -0.66 -22.04
N ARG A 495 -4.37 -1.56 -23.02
CA ARG A 495 -3.36 -2.61 -23.14
C ARG A 495 -1.94 -2.05 -23.17
N GLU A 496 -1.68 -1.07 -24.03
CA GLU A 496 -0.37 -0.41 -24.15
C GLU A 496 0.06 0.27 -22.84
N ARG A 497 -0.90 0.88 -22.10
CA ARG A 497 -0.60 1.57 -20.85
C ARG A 497 -0.39 0.62 -19.67
N THR A 498 -1.13 -0.48 -19.61
CA THR A 498 -1.10 -1.42 -18.49
C THR A 498 -0.07 -2.55 -18.67
N GLY A 499 0.50 -2.70 -19.87
CA GLY A 499 1.56 -3.68 -20.16
C GLY A 499 1.19 -5.12 -19.82
N GLY A 500 -0.09 -5.50 -20.00
CA GLY A 500 -0.59 -6.85 -19.72
C GLY A 500 -0.78 -7.17 -18.22
N ASN A 501 -0.74 -6.18 -17.33
CA ASN A 501 -1.06 -6.37 -15.91
C ASN A 501 -2.58 -6.34 -15.71
N PRO A 502 -3.22 -7.46 -15.29
CA PRO A 502 -4.68 -7.56 -15.17
C PRO A 502 -5.28 -6.56 -14.19
N PHE A 503 -4.66 -6.38 -13.04
CA PHE A 503 -5.13 -5.44 -12.01
C PHE A 503 -5.13 -3.99 -12.52
N PHE A 504 -4.08 -3.58 -13.24
CA PHE A 504 -4.03 -2.24 -13.82
C PHE A 504 -5.11 -2.05 -14.88
N ALA A 505 -5.39 -3.07 -15.70
CA ALA A 505 -6.45 -3.04 -16.69
C ALA A 505 -7.83 -2.90 -16.02
N GLU A 506 -8.11 -3.69 -14.99
CA GLU A 506 -9.36 -3.62 -14.21
C GLU A 506 -9.58 -2.26 -13.56
N GLU A 507 -8.55 -1.71 -12.88
CA GLU A 507 -8.64 -0.42 -12.20
C GLU A 507 -8.80 0.75 -13.18
N VAL A 508 -8.13 0.71 -14.33
CA VAL A 508 -8.30 1.73 -15.37
C VAL A 508 -9.72 1.69 -15.93
N VAL A 509 -10.24 0.51 -16.26
CA VAL A 509 -11.63 0.37 -16.74
C VAL A 509 -12.63 0.84 -15.70
N GLN A 510 -12.44 0.47 -14.42
CA GLN A 510 -13.31 0.91 -13.34
C GLN A 510 -13.29 2.44 -13.18
N SER A 511 -12.11 3.05 -13.22
CA SER A 511 -11.96 4.51 -13.18
C SER A 511 -12.69 5.21 -14.33
N LEU A 512 -12.65 4.65 -15.54
CA LEU A 512 -13.36 5.19 -16.70
C LEU A 512 -14.89 5.09 -16.54
N VAL A 513 -15.38 4.04 -15.90
CA VAL A 513 -16.80 3.89 -15.55
C VAL A 513 -17.20 4.90 -14.48
N ASP A 514 -16.42 5.04 -13.43
CA ASP A 514 -16.70 5.98 -12.31
C ASP A 514 -16.74 7.45 -12.77
N HIS A 515 -15.93 7.80 -13.77
CA HIS A 515 -15.91 9.13 -14.38
C HIS A 515 -16.92 9.31 -15.53
N GLY A 516 -17.72 8.29 -15.84
CA GLY A 516 -18.74 8.34 -16.89
C GLY A 516 -18.18 8.40 -18.32
N VAL A 517 -16.91 8.08 -18.52
CA VAL A 517 -16.30 7.94 -19.86
C VAL A 517 -16.80 6.67 -20.54
N LEU A 518 -16.95 5.60 -19.76
CA LEU A 518 -17.61 4.37 -20.14
C LEU A 518 -18.99 4.28 -19.47
N ALA A 519 -20.03 4.02 -20.25
CA ALA A 519 -21.38 3.84 -19.73
C ALA A 519 -22.00 2.53 -20.24
N ALA A 520 -22.84 1.91 -19.40
CA ALA A 520 -23.62 0.74 -19.82
C ALA A 520 -24.69 1.15 -20.83
N GLU A 521 -24.99 0.28 -21.78
CA GLU A 521 -26.05 0.51 -22.78
C GLU A 521 -27.41 0.72 -22.09
N ALA A 522 -28.09 1.82 -22.43
CA ALA A 522 -29.39 2.15 -21.84
C ALA A 522 -30.42 1.06 -22.21
N GLY A 523 -30.76 0.21 -21.27
CA GLY A 523 -31.72 -0.87 -21.42
C GLY A 523 -31.50 -2.12 -20.57
N SER A 524 -30.34 -2.31 -19.99
CA SER A 524 -30.04 -3.47 -19.16
C SER A 524 -29.68 -3.04 -17.73
N ALA A 525 -30.71 -3.09 -16.87
CA ALA A 525 -30.62 -3.12 -15.42
C ALA A 525 -30.88 -1.82 -14.64
N ASN A 526 -31.85 -1.99 -13.78
CA ASN A 526 -32.30 -1.14 -12.67
C ASN A 526 -31.18 -0.89 -11.66
N PRO A 527 -30.80 0.36 -11.34
CA PRO A 527 -29.70 0.67 -10.39
C PRO A 527 -30.08 0.49 -8.90
N GLN A 528 -31.19 -0.18 -8.58
CA GLN A 528 -31.72 -0.27 -7.22
C GLN A 528 -31.55 -1.63 -6.53
N ALA A 529 -30.53 -2.39 -6.84
CA ALA A 529 -30.27 -3.57 -6.02
C ALA A 529 -28.77 -3.65 -5.71
N GLY A 530 -28.42 -3.59 -4.44
CA GLY A 530 -27.14 -4.03 -3.88
C GLY A 530 -26.92 -5.54 -4.08
N ALA A 531 -27.13 -6.00 -5.30
CA ALA A 531 -27.01 -7.39 -5.73
C ALA A 531 -25.86 -7.50 -6.75
N ALA A 532 -25.05 -8.52 -6.51
CA ALA A 532 -23.93 -8.97 -7.33
C ALA A 532 -24.15 -8.73 -8.83
N LEU A 533 -23.17 -8.10 -9.47
CA LEU A 533 -23.09 -7.89 -10.91
C LEU A 533 -23.39 -9.18 -11.67
N PRO A 534 -24.18 -9.15 -12.77
CA PRO A 534 -24.51 -10.33 -13.56
C PRO A 534 -23.26 -10.96 -14.19
N ARG A 535 -23.34 -12.24 -14.52
CA ARG A 535 -22.24 -13.08 -15.07
C ARG A 535 -21.59 -12.56 -16.35
N ALA A 536 -22.25 -11.67 -17.08
CA ALA A 536 -21.70 -10.85 -18.15
C ALA A 536 -22.04 -9.39 -17.81
N ALA A 537 -21.03 -8.53 -17.66
CA ALA A 537 -21.27 -7.10 -17.58
C ALA A 537 -21.97 -6.66 -18.87
N PRO A 538 -22.97 -5.76 -18.82
CA PRO A 538 -23.53 -5.21 -20.04
C PRO A 538 -22.40 -4.57 -20.86
N PRO A 539 -22.44 -4.63 -22.19
CA PRO A 539 -21.43 -4.01 -23.03
C PRO A 539 -21.34 -2.52 -22.69
N LEU A 540 -20.12 -2.07 -22.45
CA LEU A 540 -19.85 -0.67 -22.17
C LEU A 540 -19.64 0.06 -23.51
N ARG A 541 -20.14 1.29 -23.60
CA ARG A 541 -19.90 2.18 -24.75
C ARG A 541 -19.14 3.42 -24.31
N LEU A 542 -18.36 3.95 -25.24
CA LEU A 542 -17.68 5.22 -25.04
C LEU A 542 -18.73 6.36 -25.01
N ALA A 543 -18.95 6.94 -23.85
CA ALA A 543 -19.90 8.03 -23.64
C ALA A 543 -19.28 9.42 -23.85
N GLN A 544 -17.96 9.54 -23.65
CA GLN A 544 -17.23 10.80 -23.81
C GLN A 544 -15.88 10.57 -24.52
N PRO A 545 -15.38 11.56 -25.30
CA PRO A 545 -14.04 11.45 -25.89
C PRO A 545 -12.98 11.30 -24.82
N ILE A 546 -11.98 10.45 -25.08
CA ILE A 546 -10.85 10.23 -24.19
C ILE A 546 -9.88 11.42 -24.38
N ALA A 547 -9.87 12.36 -23.42
CA ALA A 547 -8.92 13.46 -23.44
C ALA A 547 -7.54 13.02 -22.95
N GLU A 548 -7.49 12.33 -21.78
CA GLU A 548 -6.30 11.74 -21.19
C GLU A 548 -6.70 10.58 -20.26
N LEU A 549 -5.94 9.49 -20.26
CA LEU A 549 -6.07 8.41 -19.28
C LEU A 549 -5.36 8.83 -17.99
N SER A 550 -6.14 9.15 -16.95
CA SER A 550 -5.60 9.35 -15.61
C SER A 550 -5.25 8.00 -14.95
N ILE A 551 -4.16 7.98 -14.17
CA ILE A 551 -3.76 6.78 -13.42
C ILE A 551 -4.63 6.70 -12.16
N PRO A 552 -5.35 5.58 -11.93
CA PRO A 552 -6.14 5.41 -10.72
C PRO A 552 -5.30 5.53 -9.44
N PRO A 553 -5.84 6.10 -8.34
CA PRO A 553 -5.13 6.26 -7.07
C PRO A 553 -4.59 4.95 -6.49
N THR A 554 -5.30 3.85 -6.67
CA THR A 554 -4.89 2.49 -6.26
C THR A 554 -3.62 2.03 -6.99
N VAL A 555 -3.55 2.25 -8.30
CA VAL A 555 -2.37 1.93 -9.11
C VAL A 555 -1.20 2.85 -8.76
N GLN A 556 -1.48 4.14 -8.53
CA GLN A 556 -0.46 5.09 -8.07
C GLN A 556 0.13 4.67 -6.72
N ALA A 557 -0.71 4.31 -5.74
CA ALA A 557 -0.27 3.87 -4.41
C ALA A 557 0.58 2.59 -4.49
N LEU A 558 0.16 1.61 -5.30
CA LEU A 558 0.90 0.36 -5.49
C LEU A 558 2.28 0.60 -6.10
N LEU A 559 2.36 1.40 -7.18
CA LEU A 559 3.64 1.71 -7.84
C LEU A 559 4.52 2.59 -6.97
N ALA A 560 3.96 3.57 -6.25
CA ALA A 560 4.70 4.39 -5.30
C ALA A 560 5.29 3.57 -4.16
N ALA A 561 4.53 2.62 -3.59
CA ALA A 561 5.03 1.70 -2.56
C ALA A 561 6.18 0.82 -3.09
N ARG A 562 6.14 0.45 -4.36
CA ARG A 562 7.21 -0.29 -5.01
C ARG A 562 8.46 0.56 -5.22
N LEU A 563 8.30 1.83 -5.65
CA LEU A 563 9.39 2.80 -5.77
C LEU A 563 10.10 3.07 -4.44
N ASP A 564 9.35 3.18 -3.34
CA ASP A 564 9.90 3.46 -2.01
C ASP A 564 10.66 2.29 -1.38
N ARG A 565 10.60 1.08 -1.98
CA ARG A 565 11.42 -0.07 -1.57
C ARG A 565 12.81 -0.09 -2.21
N LEU A 566 13.01 0.68 -3.28
CA LEU A 566 14.32 0.81 -3.89
C LEU A 566 15.30 1.50 -2.95
N ALA A 567 16.59 1.16 -3.08
CA ALA A 567 17.65 1.95 -2.47
C ALA A 567 17.56 3.40 -2.97
N GLU A 568 17.89 4.36 -2.11
CA GLU A 568 17.78 5.79 -2.43
C GLU A 568 18.47 6.17 -3.76
N ARG A 569 19.65 5.63 -3.99
CA ARG A 569 20.40 5.80 -5.24
C ARG A 569 19.58 5.36 -6.45
N ASP A 570 19.05 4.16 -6.40
CA ASP A 570 18.34 3.54 -7.52
C ASP A 570 17.02 4.24 -7.80
N LYS A 571 16.33 4.70 -6.75
CA LYS A 571 15.13 5.52 -6.84
C LYS A 571 15.40 6.85 -7.54
N LEU A 572 16.48 7.56 -7.16
CA LEU A 572 16.89 8.83 -7.79
C LEU A 572 17.24 8.65 -9.27
N VAL A 573 17.97 7.57 -9.59
CA VAL A 573 18.31 7.22 -10.98
C VAL A 573 17.03 6.97 -11.78
N LEU A 574 16.08 6.22 -11.24
CA LEU A 574 14.81 5.93 -11.91
C LEU A 574 13.93 7.17 -12.09
N GLN A 575 13.89 8.06 -11.09
CA GLN A 575 13.18 9.35 -11.18
C GLN A 575 13.80 10.27 -12.25
N ALA A 576 15.12 10.34 -12.33
CA ALA A 576 15.81 11.10 -13.39
C ALA A 576 15.52 10.50 -14.78
N ALA A 577 15.59 9.17 -14.91
CA ALA A 577 15.25 8.47 -16.15
C ALA A 577 13.80 8.75 -16.59
N ALA A 578 12.86 8.83 -15.62
CA ALA A 578 11.44 9.10 -15.90
C ALA A 578 11.21 10.48 -16.56
N VAL A 579 12.09 11.46 -16.29
CA VAL A 579 12.04 12.79 -16.91
C VAL A 579 12.58 12.77 -18.35
N ILE A 580 13.52 11.89 -18.67
CA ILE A 580 14.00 11.73 -20.05
C ILE A 580 12.88 11.18 -20.93
N GLY A 581 12.17 10.15 -20.45
CA GLY A 581 11.04 9.55 -21.15
C GLY A 581 10.89 8.05 -20.94
N PRO A 582 9.92 7.41 -21.60
CA PRO A 582 9.66 5.97 -21.47
C PRO A 582 10.82 5.10 -22.03
N ARG A 583 11.60 5.63 -22.97
CA ARG A 583 12.89 5.09 -23.46
C ARG A 583 13.95 6.15 -23.27
N PHE A 584 15.13 5.75 -22.86
CA PHE A 584 16.23 6.68 -22.57
C PHE A 584 17.59 6.06 -22.83
N ALA A 585 18.51 6.89 -23.33
CA ALA A 585 19.89 6.51 -23.50
C ALA A 585 20.63 6.64 -22.14
N PRO A 586 21.36 5.61 -21.68
CA PRO A 586 22.16 5.68 -20.46
C PRO A 586 23.13 6.87 -20.42
N ALA A 587 23.69 7.26 -21.56
CA ALA A 587 24.61 8.40 -21.68
C ALA A 587 23.93 9.73 -21.32
N VAL A 588 22.67 9.94 -21.72
CA VAL A 588 21.90 11.14 -21.34
C VAL A 588 21.62 11.16 -19.84
N LEU A 589 21.23 10.03 -19.28
CA LEU A 589 20.99 9.88 -17.86
C LEU A 589 22.25 10.14 -17.04
N GLN A 590 23.37 9.56 -17.42
CA GLN A 590 24.67 9.78 -16.78
C GLN A 590 25.06 11.26 -16.81
N HIS A 591 24.98 11.92 -17.97
CA HIS A 591 25.30 13.33 -18.09
C HIS A 591 24.47 14.22 -17.16
N ILE A 592 23.17 13.92 -16.99
CA ILE A 592 22.30 14.66 -16.07
C ILE A 592 22.75 14.46 -14.62
N LEU A 593 23.00 13.21 -14.21
CA LEU A 593 23.35 12.87 -12.82
C LEU A 593 24.76 13.34 -12.42
N GLU A 594 25.67 13.55 -13.40
CA GLU A 594 26.98 14.12 -13.16
C GLU A 594 26.98 15.65 -13.03
N HIS A 595 26.08 16.33 -13.73
CA HIS A 595 26.11 17.80 -13.87
C HIS A 595 25.02 18.51 -13.04
N GLU A 596 23.92 17.83 -12.76
CA GLU A 596 22.91 18.34 -11.82
C GLU A 596 23.30 17.83 -10.43
N PRO A 597 23.55 18.73 -9.46
CA PRO A 597 23.75 18.29 -8.09
C PRO A 597 22.46 17.62 -7.63
N ALA A 598 22.52 16.30 -7.51
CA ALA A 598 21.55 15.61 -6.67
C ALA A 598 21.62 16.29 -5.30
N THR A 599 20.50 16.68 -4.80
CA THR A 599 20.30 17.19 -3.45
C THR A 599 21.14 16.40 -2.46
N ALA A 600 22.08 17.06 -1.80
CA ALA A 600 23.07 16.56 -0.87
C ALA A 600 24.50 16.36 -1.40
N GLY A 601 24.89 16.92 -2.58
CA GLY A 601 26.30 16.99 -2.97
C GLY A 601 26.95 15.70 -3.45
N ALA A 602 26.19 14.61 -3.64
CA ALA A 602 26.69 13.37 -4.21
C ALA A 602 26.59 13.43 -5.75
N ARG A 603 27.73 13.50 -6.43
CA ARG A 603 27.83 13.25 -7.87
C ARG A 603 27.82 11.74 -8.09
N PHE A 604 26.99 11.27 -9.00
CA PHE A 604 26.97 9.85 -9.38
C PHE A 604 28.14 9.57 -10.34
N SER A 605 28.99 8.62 -9.98
CA SER A 605 29.98 8.12 -10.95
C SER A 605 29.34 7.29 -12.04
N ALA A 606 30.01 7.10 -13.17
CA ALA A 606 29.51 6.24 -14.24
C ALA A 606 29.26 4.79 -13.78
N GLU A 607 30.13 4.28 -12.91
CA GLU A 607 29.98 2.95 -12.31
C GLU A 607 28.73 2.88 -11.44
N ALA A 608 28.47 3.89 -10.60
CA ALA A 608 27.29 3.92 -9.73
C ALA A 608 25.97 3.97 -10.52
N VAL A 609 25.95 4.69 -11.65
CA VAL A 609 24.79 4.71 -12.56
C VAL A 609 24.60 3.35 -13.23
N ALA A 610 25.70 2.73 -13.70
CA ALA A 610 25.64 1.41 -14.33
C ALA A 610 25.15 0.31 -13.36
N GLU A 611 25.62 0.34 -12.12
CA GLU A 611 25.15 -0.56 -11.06
C GLU A 611 23.67 -0.36 -10.76
N ALA A 612 23.22 0.91 -10.64
CA ALA A 612 21.81 1.22 -10.41
C ALA A 612 20.92 0.73 -11.56
N LEU A 613 21.36 0.92 -12.83
CA LEU A 613 20.62 0.41 -13.99
C LEU A 613 20.58 -1.12 -14.03
N ALA A 614 21.66 -1.79 -13.63
CA ALA A 614 21.68 -3.25 -13.52
C ALA A 614 20.69 -3.74 -12.44
N GLU A 615 20.69 -3.09 -11.28
CA GLU A 615 19.74 -3.43 -10.19
C GLU A 615 18.29 -3.15 -10.60
N LEU A 616 18.00 -1.98 -11.21
CA LEU A 616 16.67 -1.65 -11.71
C LEU A 616 16.19 -2.63 -12.79
N GLY A 617 17.10 -3.19 -13.58
CA GLY A 617 16.81 -4.27 -14.51
C GLY A 617 16.49 -5.59 -13.80
N ARG A 618 17.26 -5.95 -12.75
CA ARG A 618 17.07 -7.15 -11.95
C ARG A 618 15.71 -7.16 -11.21
N VAL A 619 15.29 -6.00 -10.69
CA VAL A 619 14.01 -5.83 -9.99
C VAL A 619 12.87 -5.39 -10.92
N ASP A 620 13.03 -5.58 -12.21
CA ASP A 620 11.97 -5.45 -13.22
C ASP A 620 11.33 -4.04 -13.37
N PHE A 621 12.08 -2.95 -13.12
CA PHE A 621 11.62 -1.59 -13.40
C PHE A 621 11.92 -1.17 -14.83
N ILE A 622 13.08 -1.59 -15.36
CA ILE A 622 13.54 -1.26 -16.70
C ILE A 622 13.97 -2.53 -17.45
N ARG A 623 14.04 -2.42 -18.76
CA ARG A 623 14.65 -3.41 -19.67
C ARG A 623 15.71 -2.73 -20.50
N ARG A 624 16.80 -3.40 -20.80
CA ARG A 624 17.85 -2.93 -21.67
C ARG A 624 17.65 -3.52 -23.08
N ASP A 625 17.76 -2.68 -24.09
CA ASP A 625 17.80 -3.12 -25.49
C ASP A 625 19.22 -3.58 -25.80
N GLU A 626 19.40 -4.85 -26.09
CA GLU A 626 20.73 -5.45 -26.36
C GLU A 626 21.35 -4.94 -27.68
N VAL A 627 20.53 -4.45 -28.61
CA VAL A 627 20.97 -4.01 -29.93
C VAL A 627 21.39 -2.53 -29.95
N GLN A 628 20.54 -1.68 -29.31
CA GLN A 628 20.76 -0.22 -29.32
C GLN A 628 21.44 0.28 -28.04
N GLY A 629 21.50 -0.54 -27.00
CA GLY A 629 22.05 -0.16 -25.69
C GLY A 629 21.15 0.76 -24.86
N ASP A 630 20.01 1.19 -25.39
CA ASP A 630 19.03 2.03 -24.71
C ASP A 630 18.30 1.26 -23.63
N CYS A 631 17.81 1.98 -22.63
CA CYS A 631 16.93 1.45 -21.59
C CYS A 631 15.48 1.91 -21.82
N ALA A 632 14.53 1.08 -21.43
CA ALA A 632 13.11 1.41 -21.46
C ALA A 632 12.45 1.00 -20.14
N PHE A 633 11.49 1.78 -19.68
CA PHE A 633 10.62 1.35 -18.58
C PHE A 633 9.84 0.09 -18.97
N LYS A 634 9.80 -0.89 -18.09
CA LYS A 634 9.05 -2.15 -18.34
C LYS A 634 7.55 -1.88 -18.45
N HIS A 635 7.04 -0.98 -17.61
CA HIS A 635 5.65 -0.54 -17.62
C HIS A 635 5.54 0.97 -17.75
N PRO A 636 4.77 1.48 -18.73
CA PRO A 636 4.60 2.93 -18.92
C PRO A 636 4.05 3.66 -17.68
N LEU A 637 3.15 3.01 -16.91
CA LEU A 637 2.62 3.57 -15.66
C LEU A 637 3.70 3.78 -14.59
N THR A 638 4.73 2.94 -14.57
CA THR A 638 5.86 3.11 -13.65
C THR A 638 6.63 4.39 -13.95
N GLN A 639 6.87 4.69 -15.24
CA GLN A 639 7.49 5.96 -15.66
C GLN A 639 6.63 7.15 -15.23
N ALA A 640 5.31 7.09 -15.48
CA ALA A 640 4.40 8.16 -15.15
C ALA A 640 4.32 8.42 -13.63
N VAL A 641 4.31 7.36 -12.80
CA VAL A 641 4.31 7.49 -11.33
C VAL A 641 5.66 8.01 -10.82
N ALA A 642 6.79 7.51 -11.33
CA ALA A 642 8.13 8.00 -10.98
C ALA A 642 8.32 9.47 -11.36
N TYR A 643 7.77 9.90 -12.50
CA TYR A 643 7.74 11.30 -12.92
C TYR A 643 6.82 12.14 -12.01
N GLY A 644 5.60 11.66 -11.74
CA GLY A 644 4.58 12.35 -10.95
C GLY A 644 4.97 12.52 -9.47
N SER A 645 5.74 11.59 -8.89
CA SER A 645 6.19 11.65 -7.49
C SER A 645 7.11 12.83 -7.20
N GLN A 646 7.73 13.40 -8.22
CA GLN A 646 8.68 14.50 -8.08
C GLN A 646 7.96 15.85 -7.98
N LEU A 647 8.54 16.79 -7.23
CA LEU A 647 8.07 18.18 -7.21
C LEU A 647 8.25 18.86 -8.55
N ALA A 648 7.39 19.83 -8.86
CA ALA A 648 7.46 20.60 -10.10
C ALA A 648 8.81 21.28 -10.31
N ALA A 649 9.42 21.81 -9.23
CA ALA A 649 10.73 22.44 -9.28
C ALA A 649 11.85 21.44 -9.62
N SER A 650 11.83 20.24 -9.04
CA SER A 650 12.79 19.16 -9.33
C SER A 650 12.67 18.67 -10.76
N ARG A 651 11.44 18.45 -11.23
CA ARG A 651 11.17 18.10 -12.64
C ARG A 651 11.69 19.16 -13.60
N ALA A 652 11.44 20.44 -13.30
CA ALA A 652 11.90 21.54 -14.14
C ALA A 652 13.44 21.57 -14.25
N ARG A 653 14.15 21.39 -13.14
CA ARG A 653 15.63 21.29 -13.14
C ARG A 653 16.11 20.13 -14.01
N LEU A 654 15.54 18.93 -13.80
CA LEU A 654 15.91 17.75 -14.58
C LEU A 654 15.61 17.92 -16.08
N HIS A 655 14.48 18.53 -16.45
CA HIS A 655 14.21 18.84 -17.85
C HIS A 655 15.25 19.78 -18.48
N VAL A 656 15.73 20.78 -17.74
CA VAL A 656 16.84 21.61 -18.21
C VAL A 656 18.13 20.79 -18.37
N GLY A 657 18.40 19.90 -17.41
CA GLY A 657 19.51 18.96 -17.49
C GLY A 657 19.47 18.08 -18.75
N VAL A 658 18.28 17.49 -19.03
CA VAL A 658 18.06 16.68 -20.24
C VAL A 658 18.31 17.51 -21.51
N ALA A 659 17.76 18.73 -21.58
CA ALA A 659 17.97 19.60 -22.74
C ALA A 659 19.44 19.91 -22.96
N ARG A 660 20.20 20.16 -21.89
CA ARG A 660 21.67 20.41 -21.97
C ARG A 660 22.44 19.15 -22.34
N ALA A 661 22.09 17.99 -21.77
CA ALA A 661 22.71 16.73 -22.12
C ALA A 661 22.53 16.40 -23.61
N LEU A 662 21.31 16.58 -24.15
CA LEU A 662 21.04 16.39 -25.57
C LEU A 662 21.84 17.35 -26.45
N GLN A 663 22.06 18.60 -26.03
CA GLN A 663 22.91 19.57 -26.75
C GLN A 663 24.40 19.17 -26.76
N ALA A 664 24.91 18.66 -25.64
CA ALA A 664 26.29 18.25 -25.49
C ALA A 664 26.59 16.95 -26.25
N LEU A 665 25.73 15.93 -26.07
CA LEU A 665 25.95 14.60 -26.65
C LEU A 665 25.65 14.53 -28.16
N HIS A 666 24.80 15.42 -28.69
CA HIS A 666 24.40 15.44 -30.09
C HIS A 666 24.87 16.74 -30.80
N ALA A 667 26.02 17.32 -30.41
CA ALA A 667 26.51 18.59 -30.91
C ALA A 667 26.56 18.67 -32.44
N GLU A 668 26.93 17.60 -33.13
CA GLU A 668 26.98 17.50 -34.59
C GLU A 668 25.59 17.30 -35.24
N GLN A 669 24.61 16.84 -34.50
CA GLN A 669 23.28 16.48 -35.02
C GLN A 669 22.12 17.24 -34.32
N LEU A 670 22.40 18.42 -33.80
CA LEU A 670 21.44 19.25 -33.04
C LEU A 670 20.10 19.47 -33.75
N GLY A 671 20.12 19.48 -35.09
CA GLY A 671 18.86 19.56 -35.86
C GLY A 671 17.95 18.36 -35.72
N GLN A 672 18.51 17.17 -35.42
CA GLN A 672 17.70 15.92 -35.26
C GLN A 672 16.98 15.87 -33.90
N VAL A 673 17.59 16.42 -32.87
CA VAL A 673 17.11 16.44 -31.51
C VAL A 673 16.48 17.79 -31.10
N ALA A 674 16.37 18.75 -32.04
CA ALA A 674 15.93 20.11 -31.77
C ALA A 674 14.49 20.18 -31.18
N GLU A 675 13.58 19.32 -31.65
CA GLU A 675 12.22 19.26 -31.16
C GLU A 675 12.16 18.68 -29.75
N LEU A 676 12.93 17.63 -29.45
CA LEU A 676 13.05 17.05 -28.14
C LEU A 676 13.67 18.04 -27.14
N ILE A 677 14.71 18.79 -27.53
CA ILE A 677 15.28 19.86 -26.71
C ILE A 677 14.23 20.94 -26.42
N ALA A 678 13.47 21.34 -27.45
CA ALA A 678 12.38 22.31 -27.28
C ALA A 678 11.28 21.84 -26.33
N HIS A 679 10.93 20.55 -26.39
CA HIS A 679 9.98 19.91 -25.47
C HIS A 679 10.47 20.05 -24.02
N HIS A 680 11.71 19.65 -23.72
CA HIS A 680 12.24 19.70 -22.37
C HIS A 680 12.34 21.14 -21.82
N PHE A 681 12.79 22.11 -22.62
CA PHE A 681 12.74 23.53 -22.19
C PHE A 681 11.31 24.03 -21.96
N SER A 682 10.35 23.58 -22.76
CA SER A 682 8.93 23.92 -22.56
C SER A 682 8.40 23.35 -21.26
N ALA A 683 8.70 22.08 -20.95
CA ALA A 683 8.32 21.40 -19.71
C ALA A 683 8.97 22.04 -18.47
N ALA A 684 10.16 22.66 -18.65
CA ALA A 684 10.85 23.44 -17.62
C ALA A 684 10.33 24.88 -17.48
N ASN A 685 9.33 25.31 -18.27
CA ASN A 685 8.85 26.70 -18.37
C ASN A 685 9.88 27.72 -18.92
N TRP A 686 10.93 27.25 -19.59
CA TRP A 686 11.93 28.09 -20.27
C TRP A 686 11.45 28.46 -21.67
N THR A 687 10.41 29.31 -21.72
CA THR A 687 9.66 29.63 -22.93
C THR A 687 10.51 30.23 -24.05
N PHE A 688 11.52 31.03 -23.72
CA PHE A 688 12.43 31.66 -24.71
C PHE A 688 13.28 30.59 -25.42
N GLU A 689 13.95 29.74 -24.67
CA GLU A 689 14.76 28.65 -25.22
C GLU A 689 13.92 27.63 -25.99
N ALA A 690 12.75 27.28 -25.46
CA ALA A 690 11.80 26.40 -26.14
C ALA A 690 11.39 26.94 -27.51
N ARG A 691 11.06 28.23 -27.61
CA ARG A 691 10.74 28.89 -28.91
C ARG A 691 11.95 28.91 -29.85
N ARG A 692 13.14 29.19 -29.34
CA ARG A 692 14.39 29.18 -30.12
C ARG A 692 14.63 27.81 -30.77
N TRP A 693 14.49 26.74 -30.00
CA TRP A 693 14.68 25.37 -30.46
C TRP A 693 13.60 24.87 -31.40
N ARG A 694 12.30 25.24 -31.18
CA ARG A 694 11.21 24.98 -32.14
C ARG A 694 11.48 25.62 -33.51
N ARG A 695 11.96 26.87 -33.55
CA ARG A 695 12.36 27.53 -34.82
C ARG A 695 13.46 26.73 -35.52
N ARG A 696 14.44 26.22 -34.79
CA ARG A 696 15.53 25.42 -35.36
C ARG A 696 15.03 24.08 -35.91
N ALA A 697 14.09 23.42 -35.25
CA ALA A 697 13.44 22.22 -35.73
C ALA A 697 12.64 22.49 -37.04
N ALA A 698 11.82 23.55 -37.07
CA ALA A 698 11.06 23.94 -38.25
C ALA A 698 11.94 24.24 -39.49
N LEU A 699 13.06 24.94 -39.32
CA LEU A 699 14.00 25.24 -40.42
C LEU A 699 14.58 23.98 -41.03
N ARG A 700 14.74 22.90 -40.29
CA ARG A 700 15.18 21.60 -40.82
C ARG A 700 14.13 20.91 -41.69
N VAL A 701 12.88 20.90 -41.23
CA VAL A 701 11.76 20.30 -41.98
C VAL A 701 11.66 20.98 -43.34
N THR A 702 11.69 22.30 -43.37
CA THR A 702 11.65 23.08 -44.61
C THR A 702 12.85 22.78 -45.55
N LYS A 703 14.07 22.59 -45.01
CA LYS A 703 15.23 22.20 -45.83
C LYS A 703 15.13 20.79 -46.43
N ILE A 704 14.52 19.84 -45.67
CA ILE A 704 14.31 18.46 -46.15
C ILE A 704 13.23 18.44 -47.24
N GLU A 705 12.18 19.22 -47.11
CA GLU A 705 11.11 19.35 -48.12
C GLU A 705 11.62 20.01 -49.42
N LEU A 706 12.35 21.10 -49.30
CA LEU A 706 12.99 21.75 -50.44
C LEU A 706 14.02 20.84 -51.15
N GLY A 707 14.79 20.05 -50.38
CA GLY A 707 15.73 19.09 -50.93
C GLY A 707 15.11 17.87 -51.64
N ARG A 708 13.86 17.53 -51.30
CA ARG A 708 13.05 16.48 -51.98
C ARG A 708 12.49 16.99 -53.32
N HIS A 709 12.19 18.28 -53.43
CA HIS A 709 11.69 18.88 -54.67
C HIS A 709 12.80 19.22 -55.68
N HIS A 710 14.08 19.08 -55.32
CA HIS A 710 15.25 19.38 -56.19
C HIS A 710 16.06 18.14 -56.53
N ARG A 711 15.56 16.91 -56.39
CA ARG A 711 16.17 15.74 -57.05
C ARG A 711 15.46 15.50 -58.38
N PRO A 712 16.24 15.56 -59.54
CA PRO A 712 15.72 15.36 -60.87
C PRO A 712 15.23 13.94 -61.07
#